data_d2a06a30c5a91b1cb6b238ea7dff0b7d
#
_entry.id   d2a06a30c5a91b1cb6b238ea7dff0b7d
#
_cell.length_a   1.000
_cell.length_b   1.000
_cell.length_c   1.000
_cell.angle_alpha   90.00
_cell.angle_beta   90.00
_cell.angle_gamma   90.00
#
_symmetry.space_group_name_H-M   'P 1'
#
loop_
_entity.id
_entity.type
_entity.pdbx_description
1 polymer ?
#
loop_
_entity_poly.entity_id
_entity_poly.type
_entity_poly.pdbx_seq_one_letter_code
_entity_poly.pdbx_strand_id
1 'polypeptide(L)'
;MNRPQLDPRTPEAIRGQLRALARSYTPEWRYEGTENDPGAALAELFAEMYGQSVDRLNALPEKLYIEFLNMIGYREPGPISAGGTVCFTPQGNIEEPFTVAAGTQLFTPDEEGENIVFETERTIQVSPARIEDIYYVDGESDSIQRLDLTERPQRFFEPAGEELQRHRFLLAENDVLRLGCPARITAVFRQEGGLPEEAAQVLADKGLRWTFRHEGADIPFDEVRAENGALILEKRSSLAPQADENGHICICCSGRPEAELRVDAMEISSEPLSPCDADGMYYGDLPIIPEEGGYCFGRRPALYNTFYLCCNDALTKRGADAVLHLDLAFIVDEPEAQTARYDFTQPIIDKQSAVEQKPDDTAVTQVIWEYFNGIGWKHLPVTGDRNPFSAKRDGALDVRFRVPEDIEEAEVNAEIGYFLRVRVVEVSNPYSTYQRWIVPFVKSASFQWNYGAMRKPVWCFSENNGLQRSLEEAHRITSLGFPALTPMAPEKATMYFRFSASPHAMPLSLRFQVEGRARLRGQLLWEYWNGKDFEPVRTVDQTERLLHSGEMFLFLPTRVPEAELFGVPGFWLRLSRSAVETGVMPTVASVTENAVSASQRQRETDQIFDTEIYEAGKRLQLLNLPIQECRVWVDEISGISDAEMERLLRESPQRIRQEWEDHTLRRCWVEWTRVEDLALAGPGERVFALEPFQGVVTFGDGNQGKVPPSGDHNIRVEYSSGGGARGNVPAGTIRSLLTALPEVGDVRNLTAMSGGTGRLTLEEIKDRGSRFLHNRGRASGRRDYEELVREKFPQVNHVRCFSGRDERGRQAPGHVTVVIAGFGHGGEGTEDLCNQVYRYLAENSSCCLVAEDRLHVCPATVLTVNTAVTVKIERPELAAETQQAIARRLETLIQETWKKRPIGEQLRLGEVWSAVRDTPNVRLIERVLVEASYDEDGRQKLAALEAESDFPYGVAESGMHLVSLS
;
A
#
# COMPACT_ATOMS: atom_id res chain seq x y z
N MET A 1 -33.26 20.39 35.11
CA MET A 1 -34.49 20.64 35.93
C MET A 1 -34.07 20.76 37.38
N ASN A 2 -34.50 21.83 38.10
CA ASN A 2 -34.24 21.92 39.53
C ASN A 2 -34.96 20.77 40.26
N ARG A 3 -34.26 20.08 41.12
CA ARG A 3 -34.84 19.00 41.96
C ARG A 3 -36.10 19.57 42.68
N PRO A 4 -37.27 18.95 42.57
CA PRO A 4 -38.39 19.32 43.37
C PRO A 4 -38.08 18.94 44.85
N GLN A 5 -37.81 19.96 45.68
CA GLN A 5 -37.62 19.76 47.10
C GLN A 5 -39.00 19.70 47.78
N LEU A 6 -39.30 18.61 48.36
CA LEU A 6 -40.55 18.43 49.13
C LEU A 6 -40.50 19.17 50.45
N ASP A 7 -39.34 19.24 51.06
CA ASP A 7 -39.03 20.01 52.24
C ASP A 7 -37.70 20.76 52.07
N PRO A 8 -37.69 22.10 51.97
CA PRO A 8 -36.47 22.89 51.79
C PRO A 8 -35.68 23.17 53.07
N ARG A 9 -36.09 22.65 54.24
CA ARG A 9 -35.42 22.92 55.51
C ARG A 9 -34.07 22.21 55.56
N THR A 10 -33.00 22.96 55.82
CA THR A 10 -31.68 22.48 56.15
C THR A 10 -31.55 22.24 57.67
N PRO A 11 -30.56 21.45 58.12
CA PRO A 11 -30.25 21.33 59.54
C PRO A 11 -30.08 22.67 60.23
N GLU A 12 -29.47 23.69 59.56
CA GLU A 12 -29.34 25.04 60.11
C GLU A 12 -30.71 25.73 60.25
N ALA A 13 -31.59 25.59 59.26
CA ALA A 13 -32.94 26.13 59.34
C ALA A 13 -33.76 25.51 60.49
N ILE A 14 -33.60 24.17 60.71
CA ILE A 14 -34.19 23.40 61.79
C ILE A 14 -33.65 23.90 63.13
N ARG A 15 -32.37 24.14 63.28
CA ARG A 15 -31.73 24.71 64.46
C ARG A 15 -32.31 26.10 64.72
N GLY A 16 -32.49 26.94 63.71
CA GLY A 16 -33.08 28.27 63.80
C GLY A 16 -34.54 28.21 64.31
N GLN A 17 -35.32 27.25 63.83
CA GLN A 17 -36.69 27.02 64.30
C GLN A 17 -36.70 26.53 65.77
N LEU A 18 -35.79 25.58 66.13
CA LEU A 18 -35.65 25.15 67.49
C LEU A 18 -35.35 26.32 68.47
N ARG A 19 -34.42 27.21 68.08
CA ARG A 19 -34.12 28.43 68.86
C ARG A 19 -35.34 29.30 69.02
N ALA A 20 -36.11 29.47 67.96
CA ALA A 20 -37.34 30.28 68.02
C ALA A 20 -38.41 29.65 68.95
N LEU A 21 -38.60 28.34 68.83
CA LEU A 21 -39.56 27.59 69.67
C LEU A 21 -39.12 27.51 71.14
N ALA A 22 -37.84 27.30 71.45
CA ALA A 22 -37.30 27.26 72.78
C ALA A 22 -37.61 28.57 73.54
N ARG A 23 -37.53 29.74 72.90
CA ARG A 23 -37.87 31.02 73.49
C ARG A 23 -39.34 31.10 73.90
N SER A 24 -40.21 30.40 73.18
CA SER A 24 -41.67 30.43 73.50
C SER A 24 -42.12 29.37 74.48
N TYR A 25 -41.54 28.10 74.35
CA TYR A 25 -42.00 26.94 75.10
C TYR A 25 -41.16 26.61 76.32
N THR A 26 -39.90 27.07 76.32
CA THR A 26 -38.97 26.81 77.46
C THR A 26 -38.16 28.11 77.72
N PRO A 27 -38.85 29.20 78.16
CA PRO A 27 -38.20 30.52 78.31
C PRO A 27 -37.12 30.53 79.40
N GLU A 28 -37.09 29.52 80.30
CA GLU A 28 -36.05 29.36 81.29
C GLU A 28 -34.75 28.82 80.71
N TRP A 29 -34.79 28.12 79.52
CA TRP A 29 -33.66 27.63 78.84
C TRP A 29 -33.28 28.55 77.73
N ARG A 30 -32.15 29.28 77.90
CA ARG A 30 -31.65 30.23 76.90
C ARG A 30 -30.83 29.52 75.86
N TYR A 31 -31.50 28.85 74.90
CA TYR A 31 -30.88 28.12 73.82
C TYR A 31 -30.47 29.09 72.68
N GLU A 32 -29.17 29.42 72.56
CA GLU A 32 -28.58 30.17 71.43
C GLU A 32 -27.79 29.26 70.49
N GLY A 33 -27.51 28.01 70.81
CA GLY A 33 -26.85 27.00 70.00
C GLY A 33 -25.35 26.95 70.24
N THR A 34 -24.83 27.62 71.25
CA THR A 34 -23.41 27.61 71.62
C THR A 34 -23.19 27.05 73.02
N GLU A 35 -24.26 26.62 73.65
CA GLU A 35 -24.25 26.08 75.01
C GLU A 35 -23.73 24.67 75.04
N ASN A 36 -22.97 24.38 76.11
CA ASN A 36 -22.36 23.07 76.33
C ASN A 36 -23.17 22.31 77.38
N ASP A 37 -24.48 22.14 77.15
CA ASP A 37 -25.40 21.44 78.05
C ASP A 37 -26.08 20.26 77.32
N PRO A 38 -26.67 19.27 78.12
CA PRO A 38 -27.37 18.12 77.55
C PRO A 38 -28.56 18.48 76.66
N GLY A 39 -29.24 19.61 76.92
CA GLY A 39 -30.40 20.09 76.17
C GLY A 39 -29.94 20.57 74.75
N ALA A 40 -28.81 21.32 74.70
CA ALA A 40 -28.22 21.74 73.46
C ALA A 40 -27.76 20.56 72.63
N ALA A 41 -27.15 19.56 73.23
CA ALA A 41 -26.74 18.29 72.55
C ALA A 41 -27.94 17.52 72.00
N LEU A 42 -29.05 17.45 72.71
CA LEU A 42 -30.26 16.78 72.21
C LEU A 42 -30.91 17.60 71.05
N ALA A 43 -30.90 18.94 71.14
CA ALA A 43 -31.38 19.78 70.05
C ALA A 43 -30.53 19.65 68.76
N GLU A 44 -29.23 19.54 68.91
CA GLU A 44 -28.32 19.26 67.75
C GLU A 44 -28.56 17.88 67.14
N LEU A 45 -28.65 16.83 67.97
CA LEU A 45 -28.99 15.47 67.54
C LEU A 45 -30.34 15.43 66.82
N PHE A 46 -31.36 16.09 67.37
CA PHE A 46 -32.69 16.18 66.75
C PHE A 46 -32.60 16.87 65.39
N ALA A 47 -31.88 18.00 65.29
CA ALA A 47 -31.75 18.73 64.07
C ALA A 47 -31.05 17.92 62.97
N GLU A 48 -30.03 17.13 63.36
CA GLU A 48 -29.31 16.25 62.44
C GLU A 48 -30.17 15.05 62.01
N MET A 49 -30.84 14.33 62.95
CA MET A 49 -31.74 13.22 62.64
C MET A 49 -32.94 13.66 61.80
N TYR A 50 -33.48 14.87 62.07
CA TYR A 50 -34.58 15.45 61.27
C TYR A 50 -34.07 15.83 59.88
N GLY A 51 -32.85 16.40 59.78
CA GLY A 51 -32.19 16.68 58.50
C GLY A 51 -32.04 15.42 57.65
N GLN A 52 -31.56 14.31 58.23
CA GLN A 52 -31.50 13.04 57.49
C GLN A 52 -32.88 12.54 57.02
N SER A 53 -33.93 12.79 57.79
CA SER A 53 -35.31 12.46 57.43
C SER A 53 -35.83 13.32 56.29
N VAL A 54 -35.46 14.60 56.28
CA VAL A 54 -35.75 15.57 55.17
C VAL A 54 -35.00 15.14 53.92
N ASP A 55 -33.72 14.72 54.02
CA ASP A 55 -32.96 14.24 52.88
C ASP A 55 -33.57 12.98 52.27
N ARG A 56 -34.03 12.03 53.09
CA ARG A 56 -34.77 10.83 52.65
C ARG A 56 -36.07 11.23 51.93
N LEU A 57 -36.80 12.21 52.46
CA LEU A 57 -38.03 12.73 51.86
C LEU A 57 -37.78 13.40 50.49
N ASN A 58 -36.70 14.18 50.41
CA ASN A 58 -36.29 14.83 49.19
C ASN A 58 -35.72 13.87 48.13
N ALA A 59 -35.25 12.67 48.53
CA ALA A 59 -34.86 11.59 47.61
C ALA A 59 -36.05 10.80 47.03
N LEU A 60 -37.26 10.93 47.60
CA LEU A 60 -38.45 10.21 47.14
C LEU A 60 -38.88 10.55 45.68
N PRO A 61 -38.88 11.82 45.23
CA PRO A 61 -39.22 12.14 43.83
C PRO A 61 -38.29 11.46 42.83
N GLU A 62 -37.02 11.28 43.14
CA GLU A 62 -36.05 10.59 42.24
C GLU A 62 -36.35 9.08 42.15
N LYS A 63 -36.66 8.43 43.29
CA LYS A 63 -37.06 7.03 43.28
C LYS A 63 -38.36 6.81 42.52
N LEU A 64 -39.36 7.65 42.74
CA LEU A 64 -40.64 7.60 42.03
C LEU A 64 -40.46 7.82 40.51
N TYR A 65 -39.50 8.67 40.11
CA TYR A 65 -39.21 8.90 38.69
C TYR A 65 -38.60 7.66 38.06
N ILE A 66 -37.66 6.98 38.72
CA ILE A 66 -37.07 5.73 38.21
C ILE A 66 -38.15 4.66 38.09
N GLU A 67 -39.01 4.47 39.11
CA GLU A 67 -40.10 3.53 39.04
C GLU A 67 -41.10 3.85 37.92
N PHE A 68 -41.38 5.12 37.70
CA PHE A 68 -42.21 5.55 36.57
C PHE A 68 -41.57 5.18 35.24
N LEU A 69 -40.25 5.41 35.07
CA LEU A 69 -39.51 4.99 33.85
C LEU A 69 -39.59 3.47 33.66
N ASN A 70 -39.44 2.68 34.73
CA ASN A 70 -39.59 1.24 34.70
C ASN A 70 -41.00 0.80 34.25
N MET A 71 -42.04 1.48 34.75
CA MET A 71 -43.43 1.21 34.39
C MET A 71 -43.73 1.47 32.89
N ILE A 72 -43.10 2.46 32.28
CA ILE A 72 -43.25 2.75 30.85
C ILE A 72 -42.37 1.94 29.94
N GLY A 73 -41.54 1.02 30.51
CA GLY A 73 -40.69 0.10 29.79
C GLY A 73 -39.28 0.61 29.50
N TYR A 74 -38.89 1.77 30.10
CA TYR A 74 -37.46 2.17 30.05
C TYR A 74 -36.67 1.28 31.03
N ARG A 75 -35.56 0.76 30.54
CA ARG A 75 -34.61 0.00 31.35
C ARG A 75 -33.24 0.64 31.26
N GLU A 76 -32.52 0.72 32.38
CA GLU A 76 -31.13 1.10 32.38
C GLU A 76 -30.34 0.07 31.57
N PRO A 77 -29.56 0.48 30.55
CA PRO A 77 -28.69 -0.45 29.84
C PRO A 77 -27.75 -1.18 30.81
N GLY A 78 -27.59 -2.46 30.61
CA GLY A 78 -26.59 -3.24 31.36
C GLY A 78 -25.16 -2.76 31.05
N PRO A 79 -24.17 -3.28 31.77
CA PRO A 79 -22.77 -2.94 31.51
C PRO A 79 -22.37 -3.39 30.10
N ILE A 80 -21.77 -2.50 29.32
CA ILE A 80 -21.28 -2.77 27.97
C ILE A 80 -19.77 -2.93 28.03
N SER A 81 -19.25 -4.00 27.42
CA SER A 81 -17.81 -4.26 27.29
C SER A 81 -17.14 -3.36 26.25
N ALA A 82 -15.91 -2.97 26.52
CA ALA A 82 -15.02 -2.49 25.49
C ALA A 82 -14.58 -3.66 24.62
N GLY A 83 -14.55 -3.45 23.31
CA GLY A 83 -14.12 -4.42 22.32
C GLY A 83 -13.12 -3.84 21.33
N GLY A 84 -12.35 -4.72 20.70
CA GLY A 84 -11.37 -4.37 19.69
C GLY A 84 -10.71 -5.61 19.10
N THR A 85 -9.68 -5.43 18.29
CA THR A 85 -8.96 -6.52 17.66
C THR A 85 -7.57 -6.68 18.26
N VAL A 86 -7.21 -7.92 18.58
CA VAL A 86 -5.88 -8.31 19.03
C VAL A 86 -5.19 -9.19 18.00
N CYS A 87 -3.88 -9.10 17.91
CA CYS A 87 -3.05 -9.87 17.00
C CYS A 87 -2.05 -10.70 17.81
N PHE A 88 -1.85 -11.95 17.39
CA PHE A 88 -0.89 -12.88 17.98
C PHE A 88 0.30 -13.07 17.06
N THR A 89 1.51 -12.86 17.58
CA THR A 89 2.74 -13.12 16.86
C THR A 89 3.35 -14.41 17.40
N PRO A 90 3.58 -15.44 16.55
CA PRO A 90 4.22 -16.69 17.01
C PRO A 90 5.67 -16.44 17.40
N GLN A 91 6.23 -17.34 18.26
CA GLN A 91 7.66 -17.36 18.51
C GLN A 91 8.43 -17.75 17.24
N GLY A 92 9.66 -17.22 17.08
CA GLY A 92 10.46 -17.41 15.88
C GLY A 92 10.89 -18.85 15.54
N ASN A 93 10.71 -19.79 16.47
CA ASN A 93 11.00 -21.22 16.28
C ASN A 93 9.76 -22.06 15.95
N ILE A 94 8.61 -21.44 15.79
CA ILE A 94 7.36 -22.15 15.45
C ILE A 94 7.23 -22.24 13.94
N GLU A 95 7.12 -23.46 13.44
CA GLU A 95 6.96 -23.76 12.02
C GLU A 95 5.53 -24.23 11.66
N GLU A 96 4.78 -24.74 12.64
CA GLU A 96 3.42 -25.25 12.45
C GLU A 96 2.40 -24.32 13.11
N PRO A 97 1.19 -24.17 12.52
CA PRO A 97 0.12 -23.40 13.14
C PRO A 97 -0.33 -24.00 14.48
N PHE A 98 -0.64 -23.17 15.44
CA PHE A 98 -1.19 -23.57 16.74
C PHE A 98 -2.52 -22.87 17.02
N THR A 99 -3.30 -23.44 17.95
CA THR A 99 -4.66 -22.99 18.22
C THR A 99 -4.70 -22.02 19.40
N VAL A 100 -5.29 -20.85 19.20
CA VAL A 100 -5.73 -19.93 20.26
C VAL A 100 -7.24 -20.08 20.40
N ALA A 101 -7.68 -20.62 21.54
CA ALA A 101 -9.09 -20.89 21.80
C ALA A 101 -9.89 -19.62 22.07
N ALA A 102 -11.18 -19.65 21.78
CA ALA A 102 -12.12 -18.63 22.26
C ALA A 102 -12.11 -18.60 23.80
N GLY A 103 -12.11 -17.40 24.40
CA GLY A 103 -11.98 -17.23 25.85
C GLY A 103 -10.52 -17.21 26.34
N THR A 104 -9.53 -17.19 25.45
CA THR A 104 -8.14 -16.96 25.85
C THR A 104 -8.01 -15.58 26.48
N GLN A 105 -7.49 -15.54 27.72
CA GLN A 105 -7.43 -14.33 28.53
C GLN A 105 -6.16 -13.53 28.30
N LEU A 106 -6.37 -12.26 28.03
CA LEU A 106 -5.37 -11.21 27.84
C LEU A 106 -5.56 -10.17 28.94
N PHE A 107 -4.53 -9.44 29.28
CA PHE A 107 -4.69 -8.37 30.25
C PHE A 107 -3.79 -7.17 29.99
N THR A 108 -4.19 -6.05 30.56
CA THR A 108 -3.37 -4.85 30.71
C THR A 108 -3.60 -4.28 32.11
N PRO A 109 -2.57 -3.79 32.82
CA PRO A 109 -2.77 -3.10 34.09
C PRO A 109 -3.43 -1.73 33.86
N ASP A 110 -4.30 -1.32 34.75
CA ASP A 110 -4.82 0.04 34.78
C ASP A 110 -3.90 1.00 35.54
N GLU A 111 -4.32 2.26 35.75
CA GLU A 111 -3.56 3.29 36.47
C GLU A 111 -3.33 2.96 37.95
N GLU A 112 -4.18 2.10 38.55
CA GLU A 112 -4.12 1.65 39.93
C GLU A 112 -3.32 0.34 40.09
N GLY A 113 -2.91 -0.27 38.96
CA GLY A 113 -2.15 -1.52 38.89
C GLY A 113 -3.03 -2.79 38.95
N GLU A 114 -4.35 -2.65 38.82
CA GLU A 114 -5.26 -3.78 38.69
C GLU A 114 -5.34 -4.25 37.24
N ASN A 115 -5.47 -5.57 37.06
CA ASN A 115 -5.55 -6.16 35.74
C ASN A 115 -6.95 -5.97 35.12
N ILE A 116 -7.00 -5.36 33.97
CA ILE A 116 -8.18 -5.34 33.11
C ILE A 116 -8.07 -6.53 32.16
N VAL A 117 -9.01 -7.48 32.28
CA VAL A 117 -9.00 -8.73 31.51
C VAL A 117 -9.86 -8.61 30.25
N PHE A 118 -9.33 -9.15 29.16
CA PHE A 118 -10.01 -9.29 27.88
C PHE A 118 -10.00 -10.76 27.46
N GLU A 119 -11.02 -11.21 26.78
CA GLU A 119 -11.12 -12.56 26.24
C GLU A 119 -11.30 -12.54 24.73
N THR A 120 -10.63 -13.47 24.03
CA THR A 120 -10.84 -13.68 22.59
C THR A 120 -12.25 -14.21 22.35
N GLU A 121 -12.94 -13.69 21.35
CA GLU A 121 -14.32 -14.06 21.05
C GLU A 121 -14.44 -15.36 20.26
N ARG A 122 -13.39 -15.70 19.52
CA ARG A 122 -13.38 -16.87 18.61
C ARG A 122 -12.08 -17.65 18.72
N THR A 123 -12.17 -18.92 18.37
CA THR A 123 -10.99 -19.76 18.16
C THR A 123 -10.38 -19.49 16.81
N ILE A 124 -9.07 -19.24 16.78
CA ILE A 124 -8.28 -19.10 15.56
C ILE A 124 -7.08 -20.03 15.57
N GLN A 125 -6.53 -20.31 14.40
CA GLN A 125 -5.20 -20.89 14.28
C GLN A 125 -4.22 -19.78 13.93
N VAL A 126 -3.20 -19.62 14.75
CA VAL A 126 -2.09 -18.69 14.53
C VAL A 126 -1.08 -19.34 13.61
N SER A 127 -0.88 -18.75 12.45
CA SER A 127 0.08 -19.21 11.44
C SER A 127 1.43 -18.50 11.62
N PRO A 128 2.57 -19.21 11.45
CA PRO A 128 3.88 -18.58 11.41
C PRO A 128 4.13 -17.79 10.10
N ALA A 129 3.31 -18.01 9.08
CA ALA A 129 3.41 -17.33 7.80
C ALA A 129 3.06 -15.83 7.94
N ARG A 130 3.89 -14.97 7.35
CA ARG A 130 3.69 -13.52 7.32
C ARG A 130 3.56 -13.04 5.90
N ILE A 131 2.72 -12.05 5.67
CA ILE A 131 2.63 -11.35 4.38
C ILE A 131 3.91 -10.51 4.24
N GLU A 132 4.70 -10.78 3.19
CA GLU A 132 5.91 -10.02 2.89
C GLU A 132 5.67 -8.99 1.81
N ASP A 133 4.90 -9.35 0.78
CA ASP A 133 4.59 -8.45 -0.33
C ASP A 133 3.14 -8.64 -0.79
N ILE A 134 2.60 -7.57 -1.35
CA ILE A 134 1.30 -7.56 -2.02
C ILE A 134 1.53 -7.03 -3.43
N TYR A 135 1.05 -7.77 -4.43
CA TYR A 135 1.13 -7.39 -5.83
C TYR A 135 -0.27 -7.19 -6.41
N TYR A 136 -0.39 -6.20 -7.25
CA TYR A 136 -1.53 -6.01 -8.12
C TYR A 136 -1.17 -6.45 -9.54
N VAL A 137 -2.02 -7.24 -10.14
CA VAL A 137 -1.82 -7.78 -11.48
C VAL A 137 -3.07 -7.57 -12.31
N ASP A 138 -2.89 -6.97 -13.49
CA ASP A 138 -3.98 -6.75 -14.43
C ASP A 138 -3.52 -7.03 -15.86
N GLY A 139 -3.99 -8.13 -16.42
CA GLY A 139 -3.64 -8.55 -17.79
C GLY A 139 -4.25 -7.67 -18.89
N GLU A 140 -5.35 -6.95 -18.59
CA GLU A 140 -5.94 -6.04 -19.57
C GLU A 140 -5.07 -4.78 -19.76
N SER A 141 -4.56 -4.23 -18.69
CA SER A 141 -3.64 -3.08 -18.73
C SER A 141 -2.17 -3.47 -18.87
N ASP A 142 -1.84 -4.76 -18.77
CA ASP A 142 -0.47 -5.28 -18.76
C ASP A 142 0.37 -4.66 -17.65
N SER A 143 -0.13 -4.74 -16.42
CA SER A 143 0.45 -4.10 -15.25
C SER A 143 0.71 -5.09 -14.13
N ILE A 144 1.90 -5.03 -13.55
CA ILE A 144 2.28 -5.72 -12.32
C ILE A 144 2.84 -4.67 -11.38
N GLN A 145 2.13 -4.37 -10.30
CA GLN A 145 2.54 -3.37 -9.35
C GLN A 145 2.77 -3.98 -7.97
N ARG A 146 3.86 -3.61 -7.33
CA ARG A 146 4.12 -3.93 -5.93
C ARG A 146 3.54 -2.82 -5.06
N LEU A 147 2.75 -3.20 -4.06
CA LEU A 147 2.12 -2.28 -3.14
C LEU A 147 2.90 -2.22 -1.82
N ASP A 148 3.16 -1.00 -1.36
CA ASP A 148 3.65 -0.75 -0.01
C ASP A 148 2.53 -0.11 0.82
N LEU A 149 1.96 -0.90 1.75
CA LEU A 149 0.95 -0.42 2.69
C LEU A 149 1.56 0.28 3.91
N THR A 150 2.89 0.23 4.08
CA THR A 150 3.56 0.86 5.23
C THR A 150 3.71 2.37 5.05
N GLU A 151 3.85 2.83 3.81
CA GLU A 151 4.00 4.26 3.50
C GLU A 151 2.66 4.99 3.47
N ARG A 152 1.64 4.39 2.87
CA ARG A 152 0.31 4.99 2.73
C ARG A 152 -0.77 3.94 2.43
N PRO A 153 -2.04 4.22 2.78
CA PRO A 153 -3.18 3.41 2.33
C PRO A 153 -3.24 3.30 0.80
N GLN A 154 -3.56 2.11 0.29
CA GLN A 154 -3.61 1.82 -1.15
C GLN A 154 -5.02 1.40 -1.58
N ARG A 155 -5.44 1.83 -2.77
CA ARG A 155 -6.68 1.34 -3.37
C ARG A 155 -6.45 -0.05 -3.94
N PHE A 156 -7.16 -1.05 -3.42
CA PHE A 156 -7.13 -2.39 -3.99
C PHE A 156 -7.84 -2.40 -5.35
N PHE A 157 -7.29 -3.14 -6.30
CA PHE A 157 -7.74 -3.23 -7.70
C PHE A 157 -7.59 -1.95 -8.55
N GLU A 158 -7.08 -0.86 -8.00
CA GLU A 158 -6.70 0.38 -8.69
C GLU A 158 -5.53 1.06 -7.97
N PRO A 159 -4.45 0.36 -7.69
CA PRO A 159 -3.36 0.94 -6.92
C PRO A 159 -2.51 1.92 -7.74
N ALA A 160 -1.70 2.68 -7.01
CA ALA A 160 -0.61 3.48 -7.55
C ALA A 160 0.71 3.02 -6.91
N GLY A 161 1.06 1.76 -7.15
CA GLY A 161 2.29 1.14 -6.68
C GLY A 161 3.47 1.33 -7.63
N GLU A 162 4.58 0.68 -7.31
CA GLU A 162 5.74 0.58 -8.20
C GLU A 162 5.42 -0.38 -9.34
N GLU A 163 5.48 0.11 -10.60
CA GLU A 163 5.26 -0.71 -11.77
C GLU A 163 6.47 -1.61 -12.05
N LEU A 164 6.27 -2.91 -11.98
CA LEU A 164 7.31 -3.92 -12.19
C LEU A 164 7.20 -4.60 -13.55
N GLN A 165 6.10 -4.42 -14.28
CA GLN A 165 5.91 -5.06 -15.56
C GLN A 165 6.91 -4.56 -16.59
N ARG A 166 7.65 -5.49 -17.15
CA ARG A 166 8.61 -5.24 -18.21
C ARG A 166 8.59 -6.37 -19.20
N HIS A 167 8.56 -6.01 -20.49
CA HIS A 167 8.86 -6.93 -21.56
C HIS A 167 10.11 -6.44 -22.24
N ARG A 168 11.17 -7.23 -22.15
CA ARG A 168 12.45 -6.94 -22.76
C ARG A 168 13.01 -8.20 -23.40
N PHE A 169 13.57 -8.05 -24.59
CA PHE A 169 14.32 -9.06 -25.27
C PHE A 169 15.63 -8.46 -25.78
N LEU A 170 16.75 -8.96 -25.30
CA LEU A 170 18.09 -8.49 -25.65
C LEU A 170 18.83 -9.55 -26.44
N LEU A 171 19.60 -9.08 -27.43
CA LEU A 171 20.50 -9.88 -28.24
C LEU A 171 21.86 -9.25 -28.23
N ALA A 172 22.92 -10.07 -28.05
CA ALA A 172 24.29 -9.62 -28.05
C ALA A 172 25.13 -10.38 -29.10
N GLU A 173 25.84 -9.64 -29.93
CA GLU A 173 26.87 -10.11 -30.86
C GLU A 173 27.83 -8.94 -31.13
N ASN A 174 28.96 -8.93 -30.43
CA ASN A 174 29.87 -7.80 -30.45
C ASN A 174 30.41 -7.48 -31.84
N ASP A 175 30.77 -8.52 -32.63
CA ASP A 175 31.34 -8.33 -33.95
C ASP A 175 30.35 -7.71 -34.94
N VAL A 176 29.05 -8.02 -34.81
CA VAL A 176 28.02 -7.50 -35.71
C VAL A 176 27.54 -6.12 -35.25
N LEU A 177 27.41 -5.91 -33.92
CA LEU A 177 26.72 -4.75 -33.34
C LEU A 177 27.62 -3.56 -32.99
N ARG A 178 28.95 -3.66 -33.16
CA ARG A 178 29.87 -2.51 -33.01
C ARG A 178 29.72 -1.62 -34.25
N LEU A 179 28.82 -0.66 -34.25
CA LEU A 179 28.42 0.16 -35.40
C LEU A 179 28.52 1.65 -35.08
N GLY A 180 29.66 2.27 -35.39
CA GLY A 180 29.87 3.72 -35.27
C GLY A 180 29.31 4.50 -36.46
N CYS A 181 29.11 3.83 -37.60
CA CYS A 181 28.56 4.46 -38.82
C CYS A 181 27.05 4.15 -39.00
N PRO A 182 26.33 4.85 -39.87
CA PRO A 182 25.00 4.47 -40.35
C PRO A 182 24.99 3.06 -40.92
N ALA A 183 24.13 2.19 -40.36
CA ALA A 183 24.15 0.77 -40.72
C ALA A 183 22.75 0.14 -40.66
N ARG A 184 22.60 -0.97 -41.38
CA ARG A 184 21.44 -1.85 -41.38
C ARG A 184 21.83 -3.13 -40.67
N ILE A 185 21.00 -3.52 -39.71
CA ILE A 185 21.07 -4.81 -39.03
C ILE A 185 19.94 -5.68 -39.58
N THR A 186 20.25 -6.90 -39.94
CA THR A 186 19.31 -7.93 -40.39
C THR A 186 19.34 -9.06 -39.41
N ALA A 187 18.18 -9.38 -38.78
CA ALA A 187 18.03 -10.47 -37.87
C ALA A 187 16.97 -11.47 -38.34
N VAL A 188 17.27 -12.75 -38.31
CA VAL A 188 16.36 -13.83 -38.67
C VAL A 188 16.07 -14.65 -37.44
N PHE A 189 14.79 -14.84 -37.15
CA PHE A 189 14.31 -15.66 -36.04
C PHE A 189 13.53 -16.84 -36.59
N ARG A 190 13.75 -18.01 -36.02
CA ARG A 190 13.02 -19.24 -36.39
C ARG A 190 12.25 -19.75 -35.19
N GLN A 191 11.00 -20.14 -35.44
CA GLN A 191 10.09 -20.72 -34.43
C GLN A 191 9.69 -22.11 -34.91
N GLU A 192 9.64 -23.08 -33.99
CA GLU A 192 9.21 -24.46 -34.30
C GLU A 192 7.75 -24.48 -34.79
N GLY A 193 7.54 -24.95 -36.03
CA GLY A 193 6.24 -25.02 -36.67
C GLY A 193 5.68 -23.67 -37.19
N GLY A 194 6.39 -22.54 -36.99
CA GLY A 194 6.07 -21.24 -37.50
C GLY A 194 6.90 -20.85 -38.75
N LEU A 195 6.42 -19.90 -39.52
CA LEU A 195 7.15 -19.28 -40.60
C LEU A 195 8.06 -18.16 -40.07
N PRO A 196 9.29 -17.98 -40.59
CA PRO A 196 10.16 -16.88 -40.18
C PRO A 196 9.51 -15.49 -40.37
N GLU A 197 8.60 -15.38 -41.32
CA GLU A 197 7.84 -14.17 -41.58
C GLU A 197 6.95 -13.76 -40.41
N GLU A 198 6.36 -14.75 -39.69
CA GLU A 198 5.51 -14.50 -38.52
C GLU A 198 6.33 -13.92 -37.36
N ALA A 199 7.50 -14.50 -37.06
CA ALA A 199 8.39 -14.02 -36.00
C ALA A 199 8.88 -12.60 -36.28
N ALA A 200 9.29 -12.32 -37.52
CA ALA A 200 9.73 -10.99 -37.93
C ALA A 200 8.62 -9.94 -37.83
N GLN A 201 7.37 -10.32 -38.18
CA GLN A 201 6.21 -9.44 -38.08
C GLN A 201 5.88 -9.09 -36.62
N VAL A 202 5.90 -10.06 -35.71
CA VAL A 202 5.69 -9.83 -34.27
C VAL A 202 6.73 -8.87 -33.73
N LEU A 203 8.01 -9.04 -34.08
CA LEU A 203 9.11 -8.20 -33.60
C LEU A 203 9.17 -6.81 -34.26
N ALA A 204 8.51 -6.62 -35.39
CA ALA A 204 8.37 -5.33 -36.07
C ALA A 204 7.07 -4.59 -35.70
N ASP A 205 6.31 -5.10 -34.72
CA ASP A 205 5.07 -4.46 -34.27
C ASP A 205 5.35 -3.04 -33.72
N LYS A 206 4.39 -2.13 -33.96
CA LYS A 206 4.49 -0.74 -33.52
C LYS A 206 4.44 -0.57 -32.00
N GLY A 207 3.89 -1.54 -31.27
CA GLY A 207 3.88 -1.59 -29.82
C GLY A 207 5.25 -1.90 -29.22
N LEU A 208 6.18 -2.44 -30.04
CA LEU A 208 7.53 -2.80 -29.64
C LEU A 208 8.53 -1.74 -30.10
N ARG A 209 9.50 -1.45 -29.27
CA ARG A 209 10.55 -0.47 -29.54
C ARG A 209 11.90 -1.14 -29.48
N TRP A 210 12.66 -1.03 -30.56
CA TRP A 210 14.03 -1.48 -30.66
C TRP A 210 15.01 -0.36 -30.35
N THR A 211 15.95 -0.60 -29.47
CA THR A 211 16.95 0.38 -29.01
C THR A 211 18.35 -0.24 -28.94
N PHE A 212 19.37 0.61 -28.95
CA PHE A 212 20.74 0.28 -28.57
C PHE A 212 21.22 1.25 -27.49
N ARG A 213 22.20 0.88 -26.70
CA ARG A 213 22.69 1.68 -25.58
C ARG A 213 23.86 2.56 -26.01
N HIS A 214 23.80 3.86 -25.68
CA HIS A 214 24.87 4.82 -25.88
C HIS A 214 24.91 5.82 -24.72
N GLU A 215 26.09 5.99 -24.07
CA GLU A 215 26.30 6.86 -22.89
C GLU A 215 25.24 6.72 -21.79
N GLY A 216 24.82 5.47 -21.55
CA GLY A 216 23.82 5.16 -20.52
C GLY A 216 22.36 5.39 -20.95
N ALA A 217 22.11 5.92 -22.15
CA ALA A 217 20.77 6.12 -22.70
C ALA A 217 20.42 5.05 -23.75
N ASP A 218 19.14 4.68 -23.80
CA ASP A 218 18.59 3.76 -24.80
C ASP A 218 18.14 4.57 -26.04
N ILE A 219 18.88 4.46 -27.11
CA ILE A 219 18.64 5.17 -28.38
C ILE A 219 17.81 4.30 -29.32
N PRO A 220 16.68 4.78 -29.84
CA PRO A 220 15.86 4.00 -30.76
C PRO A 220 16.51 3.89 -32.15
N PHE A 221 16.25 2.78 -32.85
CA PHE A 221 16.52 2.67 -34.27
C PHE A 221 15.59 3.59 -35.07
N ASP A 222 16.10 4.16 -36.16
CA ASP A 222 15.36 5.10 -37.00
C ASP A 222 14.22 4.42 -37.78
N GLU A 223 14.43 3.16 -38.18
CA GLU A 223 13.45 2.38 -38.93
C GLU A 223 13.49 0.92 -38.52
N VAL A 224 12.31 0.34 -38.26
CA VAL A 224 12.12 -1.08 -37.90
C VAL A 224 11.06 -1.65 -38.82
N ARG A 225 11.40 -2.71 -39.59
CA ARG A 225 10.46 -3.37 -40.48
C ARG A 225 10.76 -4.85 -40.66
N ALA A 226 9.72 -5.60 -41.01
CA ALA A 226 9.85 -7.01 -41.40
C ALA A 226 9.91 -7.08 -42.94
N GLU A 227 10.92 -7.78 -43.47
CA GLU A 227 11.11 -7.94 -44.91
C GLU A 227 11.68 -9.33 -45.20
N ASN A 228 11.05 -10.09 -46.12
CA ASN A 228 11.50 -11.41 -46.57
C ASN A 228 11.82 -12.42 -45.44
N GLY A 229 11.02 -12.35 -44.33
CA GLY A 229 11.20 -13.21 -43.17
C GLY A 229 12.32 -12.80 -42.22
N ALA A 230 12.88 -11.62 -42.40
CA ALA A 230 13.88 -11.02 -41.53
C ALA A 230 13.37 -9.72 -40.89
N LEU A 231 13.84 -9.42 -39.71
CA LEU A 231 13.71 -8.13 -39.05
C LEU A 231 14.84 -7.22 -39.52
N ILE A 232 14.49 -6.08 -40.01
CA ILE A 232 15.43 -5.04 -40.48
C ILE A 232 15.39 -3.88 -39.50
N LEU A 233 16.57 -3.53 -38.98
CA LEU A 233 16.75 -2.38 -38.08
C LEU A 233 17.72 -1.40 -38.77
N GLU A 234 17.30 -0.18 -39.05
CA GLU A 234 18.18 0.85 -39.64
C GLU A 234 18.57 1.88 -38.60
N LYS A 235 19.87 2.11 -38.51
CA LYS A 235 20.50 3.12 -37.67
C LYS A 235 21.14 4.14 -38.57
N ARG A 236 20.67 5.41 -38.56
CA ARG A 236 21.17 6.49 -39.38
C ARG A 236 22.15 7.41 -38.65
N SER A 237 22.23 7.28 -37.33
CA SER A 237 23.14 8.04 -36.48
C SER A 237 24.55 7.47 -36.52
N SER A 238 25.55 8.32 -36.24
CA SER A 238 26.95 7.93 -36.05
C SER A 238 27.30 7.57 -34.60
N LEU A 239 26.27 7.38 -33.73
CA LEU A 239 26.45 7.00 -32.33
C LEU A 239 26.79 5.51 -32.25
N ALA A 240 27.94 5.18 -31.68
CA ALA A 240 28.35 3.77 -31.53
C ALA A 240 27.65 3.11 -30.36
N PRO A 241 27.04 1.90 -30.52
CA PRO A 241 26.55 1.10 -29.43
C PRO A 241 27.69 0.76 -28.45
N GLN A 242 27.39 0.88 -27.14
CA GLN A 242 28.36 0.61 -26.07
C GLN A 242 28.09 -0.75 -25.42
N ALA A 243 29.16 -1.37 -24.95
CA ALA A 243 29.05 -2.61 -24.20
C ALA A 243 28.43 -2.34 -22.79
N ASP A 244 27.67 -3.33 -22.30
CA ASP A 244 27.18 -3.37 -20.94
C ASP A 244 28.31 -3.69 -19.93
N GLU A 245 27.97 -3.83 -18.66
CA GLU A 245 28.91 -4.16 -17.58
C GLU A 245 29.58 -5.53 -17.78
N ASN A 246 28.96 -6.41 -18.55
CA ASN A 246 29.48 -7.74 -18.88
C ASN A 246 30.30 -7.76 -20.18
N GLY A 247 30.45 -6.62 -20.85
CA GLY A 247 31.16 -6.50 -22.10
C GLY A 247 30.37 -6.86 -23.35
N HIS A 248 29.05 -7.00 -23.24
CA HIS A 248 28.14 -7.33 -24.37
C HIS A 248 27.61 -6.07 -25.02
N ILE A 249 27.77 -5.97 -26.35
CA ILE A 249 27.07 -4.96 -27.16
C ILE A 249 25.71 -5.55 -27.55
N CYS A 250 24.63 -4.93 -27.04
CA CYS A 250 23.28 -5.46 -27.16
C CYS A 250 22.35 -4.54 -27.96
N ILE A 251 21.40 -5.16 -28.65
CA ILE A 251 20.17 -4.52 -29.09
C ILE A 251 19.03 -5.00 -28.21
N CYS A 252 18.13 -4.10 -27.83
CA CYS A 252 17.03 -4.37 -26.92
C CYS A 252 15.69 -4.09 -27.61
N CYS A 253 14.81 -5.09 -27.59
CA CYS A 253 13.40 -4.93 -27.90
C CYS A 253 12.63 -4.75 -26.60
N SER A 254 11.81 -3.72 -26.47
CA SER A 254 10.97 -3.47 -25.29
C SER A 254 9.59 -2.99 -25.69
N GLY A 255 8.57 -3.27 -24.86
CA GLY A 255 7.21 -2.86 -25.11
C GLY A 255 6.23 -4.04 -24.95
N ARG A 256 4.95 -3.77 -25.00
CA ARG A 256 3.89 -4.78 -24.81
C ARG A 256 3.78 -5.68 -26.04
N PRO A 257 4.04 -7.00 -25.92
CA PRO A 257 3.85 -7.93 -27.02
C PRO A 257 2.37 -8.27 -27.21
N GLU A 258 1.91 -8.31 -28.47
CA GLU A 258 0.55 -8.78 -28.78
C GLU A 258 0.43 -10.32 -28.82
N ALA A 259 1.54 -11.02 -29.06
CA ALA A 259 1.59 -12.46 -29.17
C ALA A 259 2.82 -13.06 -28.49
N GLU A 260 2.72 -14.30 -28.04
CA GLU A 260 3.88 -15.04 -27.51
C GLU A 260 4.85 -15.35 -28.65
N LEU A 261 6.14 -15.06 -28.44
CA LEU A 261 7.21 -15.41 -29.34
C LEU A 261 8.23 -16.32 -28.62
N ARG A 262 8.34 -17.55 -29.12
CA ARG A 262 9.41 -18.49 -28.74
C ARG A 262 10.35 -18.67 -29.91
N VAL A 263 11.63 -18.57 -29.69
CA VAL A 263 12.64 -18.61 -30.72
C VAL A 263 13.53 -19.86 -30.57
N ASP A 264 13.64 -20.65 -31.63
CA ASP A 264 14.46 -21.87 -31.67
C ASP A 264 15.85 -21.64 -32.27
N ALA A 265 15.96 -20.65 -33.14
CA ALA A 265 17.23 -20.25 -33.71
C ALA A 265 17.22 -18.74 -34.06
N MET A 266 18.36 -18.11 -33.89
CA MET A 266 18.58 -16.70 -34.16
C MET A 266 19.85 -16.51 -34.97
N GLU A 267 19.80 -15.69 -35.97
CA GLU A 267 20.95 -15.29 -36.80
C GLU A 267 20.90 -13.79 -37.06
N ILE A 268 22.06 -13.14 -37.01
CA ILE A 268 22.16 -11.68 -37.15
C ILE A 268 23.32 -11.31 -38.08
N SER A 269 23.17 -10.24 -38.87
CA SER A 269 24.20 -9.63 -39.68
C SER A 269 24.05 -8.14 -39.71
N SER A 270 25.09 -7.43 -40.13
CA SER A 270 25.06 -6.00 -40.37
C SER A 270 25.78 -5.61 -41.66
N GLU A 271 25.29 -4.54 -42.26
CA GLU A 271 25.92 -3.88 -43.41
C GLU A 271 25.84 -2.36 -43.28
N PRO A 272 26.81 -1.59 -43.75
CA PRO A 272 26.71 -0.14 -43.72
C PRO A 272 25.70 0.35 -44.76
N LEU A 273 24.95 1.42 -44.46
CA LEU A 273 24.01 2.05 -45.40
C LEU A 273 24.74 2.80 -46.55
N SER A 274 25.94 3.23 -46.25
CA SER A 274 26.89 3.84 -47.20
C SER A 274 28.29 3.43 -46.82
N PRO A 275 29.29 3.40 -47.72
CA PRO A 275 30.67 3.14 -47.34
C PRO A 275 31.08 3.99 -46.12
N CYS A 276 31.70 3.35 -45.14
CA CYS A 276 32.16 3.98 -43.92
C CYS A 276 33.57 4.53 -44.12
N ASP A 277 33.82 5.79 -43.82
CA ASP A 277 35.13 6.39 -43.96
C ASP A 277 36.12 5.76 -42.97
N ALA A 278 37.41 5.75 -43.36
CA ALA A 278 38.46 5.30 -42.46
C ALA A 278 38.55 6.23 -41.25
N ASP A 279 38.63 5.64 -40.02
CA ASP A 279 38.76 6.42 -38.77
C ASP A 279 40.12 7.15 -38.72
N GLY A 280 41.14 6.54 -39.32
CA GLY A 280 42.49 7.10 -39.36
C GLY A 280 43.35 6.54 -40.51
N MET A 281 44.22 7.37 -41.05
CA MET A 281 45.24 6.99 -42.08
C MET A 281 46.59 7.49 -41.65
N TYR A 282 47.65 6.69 -41.82
CA TYR A 282 48.98 7.07 -41.40
C TYR A 282 50.03 6.61 -42.42
N TYR A 283 51.02 7.47 -42.71
CA TYR A 283 52.22 7.09 -43.40
C TYR A 283 53.32 6.94 -42.34
N GLY A 284 53.76 5.72 -42.02
CA GLY A 284 54.69 5.49 -40.94
C GLY A 284 54.11 6.05 -39.62
N ASP A 285 54.78 7.01 -39.02
CA ASP A 285 54.39 7.70 -37.79
C ASP A 285 53.63 9.03 -38.02
N LEU A 286 53.34 9.36 -39.31
CA LEU A 286 52.73 10.65 -39.67
C LEU A 286 51.26 10.46 -40.00
N PRO A 287 50.32 11.19 -39.33
CA PRO A 287 48.91 11.12 -39.65
C PRO A 287 48.60 11.81 -40.98
N ILE A 288 47.68 11.23 -41.72
CA ILE A 288 47.08 11.78 -42.95
C ILE A 288 45.69 12.29 -42.58
N ILE A 289 45.48 13.57 -42.79
CA ILE A 289 44.19 14.22 -42.54
C ILE A 289 43.20 13.77 -43.62
N PRO A 290 42.08 13.12 -43.28
CA PRO A 290 41.15 12.55 -44.27
C PRO A 290 40.62 13.54 -45.27
N GLU A 291 40.38 14.80 -44.88
CA GLU A 291 39.82 15.84 -45.73
C GLU A 291 40.87 16.41 -46.73
N GLU A 292 42.14 16.35 -46.40
CA GLU A 292 43.22 16.88 -47.21
C GLU A 292 43.90 15.82 -48.06
N GLY A 293 43.77 14.56 -47.64
CA GLY A 293 44.52 13.46 -48.22
C GLY A 293 46.02 13.50 -47.89
N GLY A 294 46.78 12.55 -48.43
CA GLY A 294 48.22 12.51 -48.18
C GLY A 294 48.98 11.48 -49.00
N TYR A 295 50.32 11.56 -48.92
CA TYR A 295 51.16 10.58 -49.55
C TYR A 295 51.19 9.24 -48.80
N CYS A 296 50.75 8.14 -49.43
CA CYS A 296 50.62 6.84 -48.82
C CYS A 296 51.96 6.32 -48.28
N PHE A 297 53.10 6.60 -48.94
CA PHE A 297 54.44 6.13 -48.64
C PHE A 297 55.46 7.28 -48.61
N GLY A 298 55.00 8.49 -48.39
CA GLY A 298 55.82 9.71 -48.45
C GLY A 298 56.12 10.14 -49.87
N ARG A 299 56.82 11.30 -50.04
CA ARG A 299 57.19 11.88 -51.37
C ARG A 299 58.23 11.06 -52.13
N ARG A 300 58.95 10.19 -51.43
CA ARG A 300 59.95 9.29 -52.05
C ARG A 300 59.76 7.88 -51.48
N PRO A 301 58.85 7.08 -52.07
CA PRO A 301 58.57 5.74 -51.59
C PRO A 301 59.84 4.90 -51.58
N ALA A 302 60.10 4.25 -50.42
CA ALA A 302 61.23 3.34 -50.23
C ALA A 302 60.75 1.94 -49.81
N LEU A 303 61.61 0.94 -49.94
CA LEU A 303 61.36 -0.41 -49.46
C LEU A 303 61.02 -0.32 -47.96
N TYR A 304 59.99 -1.09 -47.60
CA TYR A 304 59.47 -1.21 -46.25
C TYR A 304 58.72 0.01 -45.69
N ASN A 305 58.52 1.08 -46.49
CA ASN A 305 57.58 2.11 -46.08
C ASN A 305 56.19 1.50 -45.86
N THR A 306 55.47 2.01 -44.84
CA THR A 306 54.15 1.48 -44.39
C THR A 306 53.09 2.55 -44.51
N PHE A 307 51.89 2.15 -44.97
CA PHE A 307 50.68 2.90 -44.93
C PHE A 307 49.66 2.14 -44.08
N TYR A 308 49.11 2.79 -43.08
CA TYR A 308 48.14 2.21 -42.16
C TYR A 308 46.77 2.81 -42.42
N LEU A 309 45.73 1.95 -42.32
CA LEU A 309 44.32 2.31 -42.45
C LEU A 309 43.61 1.76 -41.20
N CYS A 310 42.99 2.62 -40.42
CA CYS A 310 42.14 2.28 -39.28
C CYS A 310 40.68 2.34 -39.66
N CYS A 311 39.91 1.32 -39.33
CA CYS A 311 38.46 1.36 -39.40
C CYS A 311 37.88 0.38 -38.38
N ASN A 312 37.53 0.91 -37.23
CA ASN A 312 36.98 0.12 -36.13
C ASN A 312 35.63 -0.50 -36.44
N ASP A 313 34.83 0.15 -37.32
CA ASP A 313 33.55 -0.42 -37.76
C ASP A 313 33.71 -1.64 -38.67
N ALA A 314 34.50 -1.53 -39.74
CA ALA A 314 34.62 -2.59 -40.72
C ALA A 314 35.54 -3.73 -40.28
N LEU A 315 36.67 -3.43 -39.64
CA LEU A 315 37.69 -4.39 -39.30
C LEU A 315 37.35 -5.24 -38.08
N THR A 316 36.35 -4.83 -37.29
CA THR A 316 35.77 -5.67 -36.20
C THR A 316 34.78 -6.73 -36.69
N LYS A 317 34.37 -6.67 -37.98
CA LYS A 317 33.40 -7.62 -38.54
C LYS A 317 34.08 -8.93 -38.95
N ARG A 318 34.57 -9.67 -37.94
CA ARG A 318 35.30 -10.93 -38.17
C ARG A 318 34.48 -11.88 -39.05
N GLY A 319 35.15 -12.42 -40.10
CA GLY A 319 34.52 -13.32 -41.08
C GLY A 319 33.63 -12.66 -42.13
N ALA A 320 33.42 -11.36 -42.10
CA ALA A 320 32.69 -10.64 -43.14
C ALA A 320 33.55 -10.42 -44.40
N ASP A 321 32.91 -10.38 -45.55
CA ASP A 321 33.53 -9.94 -46.81
C ASP A 321 33.56 -8.42 -46.84
N ALA A 322 34.77 -7.85 -46.89
CA ALA A 322 34.99 -6.42 -46.87
C ALA A 322 35.55 -5.91 -48.22
N VAL A 323 35.15 -4.72 -48.57
CA VAL A 323 35.66 -3.96 -49.72
C VAL A 323 36.21 -2.64 -49.21
N LEU A 324 37.49 -2.42 -49.45
CA LEU A 324 38.13 -1.14 -49.22
C LEU A 324 38.12 -0.33 -50.52
N HIS A 325 37.40 0.76 -50.54
CA HIS A 325 37.38 1.74 -51.65
C HIS A 325 38.47 2.76 -51.41
N LEU A 326 39.45 2.83 -52.32
CA LEU A 326 40.55 3.78 -52.28
C LEU A 326 40.46 4.74 -53.47
N ASP A 327 40.33 6.04 -53.23
CA ASP A 327 40.51 7.05 -54.27
C ASP A 327 41.96 7.56 -54.24
N LEU A 328 42.71 7.18 -55.22
CA LEU A 328 44.13 7.52 -55.35
C LEU A 328 44.40 8.53 -56.47
N ALA A 329 45.24 9.49 -56.19
CA ALA A 329 45.93 10.28 -57.19
C ALA A 329 47.41 9.91 -57.30
N PHE A 330 48.02 10.07 -58.46
CA PHE A 330 49.43 9.81 -58.62
C PHE A 330 50.15 11.14 -58.94
N ILE A 331 50.85 11.65 -57.95
CA ILE A 331 51.59 12.92 -58.07
C ILE A 331 52.94 12.62 -58.68
N VAL A 332 53.20 13.31 -59.86
CA VAL A 332 54.47 13.18 -60.55
C VAL A 332 55.40 14.30 -60.06
N ASP A 333 56.49 13.90 -59.43
CA ASP A 333 57.58 14.81 -59.07
C ASP A 333 58.69 14.66 -60.10
N GLU A 334 58.77 15.66 -60.97
CA GLU A 334 59.75 15.69 -62.03
C GLU A 334 61.05 16.26 -61.47
N PRO A 335 62.19 15.61 -61.80
CA PRO A 335 63.47 16.12 -61.42
C PRO A 335 63.81 17.39 -62.16
N GLU A 336 64.56 18.28 -61.54
CA GLU A 336 65.13 19.44 -62.27
C GLU A 336 65.92 18.92 -63.42
N ALA A 337 65.69 19.55 -64.62
CA ALA A 337 66.41 19.19 -65.86
C ALA A 337 67.92 19.28 -65.67
N GLN A 338 68.57 18.12 -65.67
CA GLN A 338 69.99 18.11 -65.62
C GLN A 338 70.53 18.54 -66.97
N THR A 339 70.97 19.79 -67.06
CA THR A 339 71.81 20.27 -68.17
C THR A 339 73.17 19.77 -67.94
N ALA A 340 73.64 18.81 -68.74
CA ALA A 340 75.00 18.35 -68.72
C ALA A 340 75.94 19.58 -68.87
N ARG A 341 76.66 19.98 -67.86
CA ARG A 341 77.72 20.95 -67.96
C ARG A 341 78.88 20.22 -68.69
N TYR A 342 79.03 20.54 -69.90
CA TYR A 342 80.19 20.19 -70.67
C TYR A 342 81.38 21.01 -70.16
N ASP A 343 82.43 20.32 -69.76
CA ASP A 343 83.74 20.94 -69.46
C ASP A 343 84.43 21.25 -70.83
N PHE A 344 84.45 22.47 -71.20
CA PHE A 344 84.97 22.92 -72.46
C PHE A 344 86.51 22.77 -72.60
N THR A 345 87.18 22.07 -71.74
CA THR A 345 88.63 21.83 -71.79
C THR A 345 89.01 20.63 -72.66
N GLN A 346 88.07 19.84 -73.22
CA GLN A 346 88.36 18.79 -74.18
C GLN A 346 87.84 19.16 -75.58
N PRO A 347 88.60 18.85 -76.64
CA PRO A 347 88.18 19.16 -78.03
C PRO A 347 86.96 18.34 -78.40
N ILE A 348 85.87 18.93 -78.79
CA ILE A 348 84.63 18.30 -79.21
C ILE A 348 84.94 17.70 -80.61
N ILE A 349 85.03 16.40 -80.68
CA ILE A 349 85.26 15.63 -81.89
C ILE A 349 83.93 15.22 -82.60
N ASP A 350 82.81 15.24 -81.98
CA ASP A 350 81.53 14.95 -82.62
C ASP A 350 80.44 15.76 -81.99
N LYS A 351 79.67 16.49 -82.86
CA LYS A 351 78.33 17.05 -82.41
C LYS A 351 77.29 15.91 -82.38
N GLN A 352 77.31 15.12 -81.38
CA GLN A 352 76.12 14.36 -81.08
C GLN A 352 75.10 15.28 -80.38
N SER A 353 73.95 15.37 -81.01
CA SER A 353 72.81 16.08 -80.44
C SER A 353 72.60 15.60 -79.02
N ALA A 354 72.62 16.52 -78.09
CA ALA A 354 72.26 16.22 -76.71
C ALA A 354 70.99 15.38 -76.67
N VAL A 355 71.11 14.11 -76.36
CA VAL A 355 69.99 13.24 -76.09
C VAL A 355 69.48 13.68 -74.75
N GLU A 356 68.36 14.26 -74.73
CA GLU A 356 67.64 14.53 -73.46
C GLU A 356 67.48 13.20 -72.76
N GLN A 357 68.19 12.99 -71.60
CA GLN A 357 67.96 11.83 -70.77
C GLN A 357 66.58 11.96 -70.26
N LYS A 358 65.74 11.01 -70.56
CA LYS A 358 64.48 10.88 -69.91
C LYS A 358 64.65 10.35 -68.55
N PRO A 359 64.07 10.91 -67.54
CA PRO A 359 64.11 10.36 -66.21
C PRO A 359 63.46 8.98 -66.18
N ASP A 360 64.02 8.08 -65.37
CA ASP A 360 63.47 6.74 -65.14
C ASP A 360 62.24 6.89 -64.15
N ASP A 361 61.16 6.25 -64.53
CA ASP A 361 59.97 6.21 -63.67
C ASP A 361 60.23 5.38 -62.42
N THR A 362 60.23 6.05 -61.26
CA THR A 362 60.31 5.42 -59.96
C THR A 362 58.95 5.43 -59.29
N ALA A 363 58.40 4.25 -59.13
CA ALA A 363 57.10 4.07 -58.58
C ALA A 363 57.02 2.78 -57.71
N VAL A 364 56.08 2.67 -56.81
CA VAL A 364 55.77 1.46 -56.11
C VAL A 364 55.25 0.42 -57.11
N THR A 365 55.89 -0.76 -57.16
CA THR A 365 55.51 -1.84 -58.07
C THR A 365 54.83 -3.02 -57.35
N GLN A 366 55.15 -3.24 -56.09
CA GLN A 366 54.54 -4.29 -55.29
C GLN A 366 54.41 -3.90 -53.83
N VAL A 367 53.26 -4.27 -53.22
CA VAL A 367 52.95 -4.12 -51.79
C VAL A 367 52.44 -5.43 -51.22
N ILE A 368 52.55 -5.56 -49.91
CA ILE A 368 51.95 -6.61 -49.13
C ILE A 368 50.93 -5.99 -48.18
N TRP A 369 49.74 -6.62 -48.13
CA TRP A 369 48.70 -6.29 -47.21
C TRP A 369 48.83 -7.16 -45.93
N GLU A 370 48.75 -6.52 -44.77
CA GLU A 370 48.94 -7.15 -43.49
C GLU A 370 47.91 -6.68 -42.50
N TYR A 371 47.56 -7.51 -41.49
CA TYR A 371 46.72 -7.21 -40.35
C TYR A 371 47.39 -7.62 -39.07
N PHE A 372 47.01 -7.03 -37.95
CA PHE A 372 47.54 -7.40 -36.62
C PHE A 372 46.68 -8.46 -35.96
N ASN A 373 47.33 -9.51 -35.37
CA ASN A 373 46.63 -10.62 -34.73
C ASN A 373 46.89 -10.74 -33.22
N GLY A 374 47.28 -9.65 -32.58
CA GLY A 374 47.62 -9.63 -31.16
C GLY A 374 49.11 -10.04 -30.89
N ILE A 375 49.76 -10.77 -31.79
CA ILE A 375 51.15 -11.22 -31.64
C ILE A 375 52.05 -10.48 -32.64
N GLY A 376 51.55 -10.25 -33.84
CA GLY A 376 52.30 -9.62 -34.90
C GLY A 376 51.49 -9.39 -36.17
N TRP A 377 52.16 -8.76 -37.18
CA TRP A 377 51.55 -8.47 -38.46
C TRP A 377 51.56 -9.72 -39.35
N LYS A 378 50.41 -10.18 -39.77
CA LYS A 378 50.19 -11.31 -40.68
C LYS A 378 49.77 -10.86 -42.05
N HIS A 379 50.09 -11.66 -43.06
CA HIS A 379 49.68 -11.43 -44.45
C HIS A 379 48.13 -11.54 -44.59
N LEU A 380 47.54 -10.51 -45.17
CA LEU A 380 46.11 -10.48 -45.53
C LEU A 380 45.91 -10.84 -46.98
N PRO A 381 45.23 -11.96 -47.30
CA PRO A 381 44.91 -12.32 -48.66
C PRO A 381 43.88 -11.33 -49.23
N VAL A 382 44.23 -10.61 -50.26
CA VAL A 382 43.37 -9.64 -50.95
C VAL A 382 43.06 -10.06 -52.37
N THR A 383 41.89 -9.68 -52.84
CA THR A 383 41.39 -9.91 -54.23
C THR A 383 40.92 -8.60 -54.82
N GLY A 384 40.57 -8.57 -56.11
CA GLY A 384 40.27 -7.32 -56.83
C GLY A 384 41.58 -6.62 -57.21
N ASP A 385 41.67 -5.33 -56.91
CA ASP A 385 42.86 -4.51 -57.12
C ASP A 385 43.92 -4.78 -56.06
N ARG A 386 44.67 -5.89 -56.22
CA ARG A 386 45.67 -6.35 -55.21
C ARG A 386 46.79 -5.37 -54.95
N ASN A 387 47.14 -4.55 -55.97
CA ASN A 387 48.19 -3.56 -55.86
C ASN A 387 47.75 -2.20 -56.46
N PRO A 388 46.83 -1.49 -55.79
CA PRO A 388 46.26 -0.24 -56.26
C PRO A 388 47.31 0.85 -56.43
N PHE A 389 48.38 0.79 -55.62
CA PHE A 389 49.47 1.78 -55.60
C PHE A 389 50.45 1.71 -56.82
N SER A 390 50.30 0.70 -57.71
CA SER A 390 51.09 0.56 -58.94
C SER A 390 50.35 1.04 -60.17
N ALA A 391 49.12 1.55 -60.08
CA ALA A 391 48.23 1.84 -61.18
C ALA A 391 48.71 3.01 -62.00
N LYS A 392 49.49 3.92 -61.43
CA LYS A 392 50.07 5.14 -62.06
C LYS A 392 49.03 6.07 -62.78
N ARG A 393 47.75 5.92 -62.44
CA ARG A 393 46.62 6.72 -62.96
C ARG A 393 45.63 6.98 -61.84
N ASP A 394 45.14 8.21 -61.76
CA ASP A 394 44.11 8.59 -60.81
C ASP A 394 42.84 7.75 -60.99
N GLY A 395 42.21 7.38 -59.85
CA GLY A 395 40.92 6.70 -59.88
C GLY A 395 40.59 6.00 -58.56
N ALA A 396 39.33 5.62 -58.46
CA ALA A 396 38.83 4.80 -57.37
C ALA A 396 39.13 3.31 -57.65
N LEU A 397 39.68 2.60 -56.69
CA LEU A 397 40.10 1.20 -56.77
C LEU A 397 39.53 0.40 -55.60
N ASP A 398 39.11 -0.84 -55.86
CA ASP A 398 38.47 -1.70 -54.87
C ASP A 398 39.41 -2.85 -54.46
N VAL A 399 39.79 -2.87 -53.19
CA VAL A 399 40.50 -3.99 -52.58
C VAL A 399 39.53 -4.81 -51.77
N ARG A 400 39.39 -6.09 -52.16
CA ARG A 400 38.45 -7.03 -51.50
C ARG A 400 39.21 -8.04 -50.68
N PHE A 401 38.72 -8.23 -49.46
CA PHE A 401 39.29 -9.19 -48.53
C PHE A 401 38.21 -9.73 -47.58
N ARG A 402 38.51 -10.82 -46.94
CA ARG A 402 37.68 -11.32 -45.83
C ARG A 402 38.34 -10.87 -44.53
N VAL A 403 37.59 -10.25 -43.63
CA VAL A 403 38.09 -9.86 -42.33
C VAL A 403 38.52 -11.11 -41.53
N PRO A 404 39.82 -11.20 -41.10
CA PRO A 404 40.30 -12.36 -40.40
C PRO A 404 39.60 -12.59 -39.07
N GLU A 405 39.35 -13.84 -38.68
CA GLU A 405 38.76 -14.18 -37.41
C GLU A 405 39.69 -13.86 -36.21
N ASP A 406 41.04 -13.82 -36.46
CA ASP A 406 42.08 -13.56 -35.48
C ASP A 406 42.63 -12.10 -35.54
N ILE A 407 41.93 -11.16 -36.13
CA ILE A 407 42.31 -9.75 -36.12
C ILE A 407 42.13 -9.18 -34.70
N GLU A 408 43.14 -8.45 -34.22
CA GLU A 408 43.12 -7.80 -32.91
C GLU A 408 43.54 -6.34 -33.00
N GLU A 409 43.26 -5.57 -31.95
CA GLU A 409 43.64 -4.17 -31.81
C GLU A 409 45.14 -4.00 -31.84
N ALA A 410 45.61 -3.02 -32.57
CA ALA A 410 47.01 -2.60 -32.62
C ALA A 410 47.15 -1.15 -32.13
N GLU A 411 48.28 -0.83 -31.56
CA GLU A 411 48.65 0.53 -31.26
C GLU A 411 49.52 1.05 -32.41
N VAL A 412 49.04 2.04 -33.15
CA VAL A 412 49.73 2.70 -34.22
C VAL A 412 49.70 4.20 -33.93
N ASN A 413 50.90 4.82 -33.81
CA ASN A 413 51.02 6.26 -33.58
C ASN A 413 50.23 6.77 -32.32
N ALA A 414 50.25 5.98 -31.23
CA ALA A 414 49.53 6.21 -29.97
C ALA A 414 48.01 6.12 -30.09
N GLU A 415 47.46 5.67 -31.23
CA GLU A 415 46.04 5.32 -31.36
C GLU A 415 45.87 3.82 -31.32
N ILE A 416 44.90 3.38 -30.52
CA ILE A 416 44.51 1.97 -30.38
C ILE A 416 43.27 1.73 -31.27
N GLY A 417 43.38 0.74 -32.16
CA GLY A 417 42.28 0.40 -33.05
C GLY A 417 42.59 -0.79 -33.93
N TYR A 418 41.67 -1.07 -34.85
CA TYR A 418 41.86 -2.15 -35.82
C TYR A 418 42.47 -1.60 -37.10
N PHE A 419 43.65 -2.14 -37.47
CA PHE A 419 44.42 -1.59 -38.56
C PHE A 419 44.70 -2.59 -39.69
N LEU A 420 44.65 -2.10 -40.94
CA LEU A 420 45.33 -2.71 -42.09
C LEU A 420 46.64 -1.99 -42.28
N ARG A 421 47.73 -2.73 -42.52
CA ARG A 421 49.02 -2.22 -42.88
C ARG A 421 49.34 -2.60 -44.32
N VAL A 422 49.73 -1.65 -45.11
CA VAL A 422 50.27 -1.84 -46.46
C VAL A 422 51.76 -1.54 -46.44
N ARG A 423 52.56 -2.52 -46.81
CA ARG A 423 54.01 -2.38 -46.79
C ARG A 423 54.61 -2.48 -48.20
N VAL A 424 55.43 -1.58 -48.58
CA VAL A 424 56.16 -1.58 -49.91
C VAL A 424 57.21 -2.68 -49.90
N VAL A 425 57.17 -3.57 -50.88
CA VAL A 425 58.18 -4.66 -51.06
C VAL A 425 58.98 -4.47 -52.30
N GLU A 426 58.48 -3.71 -53.30
CA GLU A 426 59.25 -3.44 -54.52
C GLU A 426 58.97 -2.03 -55.06
N VAL A 427 60.00 -1.35 -55.49
CA VAL A 427 59.98 -0.02 -56.16
C VAL A 427 60.74 -0.12 -57.41
N SER A 428 60.20 0.42 -58.52
CA SER A 428 60.92 0.45 -59.79
C SER A 428 62.08 1.45 -59.79
N ASN A 429 63.21 1.10 -60.41
CA ASN A 429 64.42 1.94 -60.61
C ASN A 429 64.87 2.66 -59.30
N PRO A 430 64.99 1.98 -58.16
CA PRO A 430 65.24 2.63 -56.87
C PRO A 430 66.63 3.24 -56.77
N TYR A 431 67.57 2.82 -57.62
CA TYR A 431 68.97 3.28 -57.66
C TYR A 431 69.27 4.17 -58.87
N SER A 432 68.29 4.58 -59.66
CA SER A 432 68.55 5.47 -60.81
C SER A 432 69.06 6.85 -60.33
N THR A 433 69.96 7.41 -61.02
CA THR A 433 70.59 8.71 -60.75
C THR A 433 69.71 9.90 -61.24
N TYR A 434 68.80 9.59 -62.12
CA TYR A 434 67.84 10.56 -62.66
C TYR A 434 66.42 10.00 -62.68
N GLN A 435 65.65 10.35 -61.60
CA GLN A 435 64.36 9.70 -61.26
C GLN A 435 63.22 10.68 -61.42
N ARG A 436 62.14 10.25 -62.07
CA ARG A 436 60.83 10.83 -62.03
C ARG A 436 59.98 10.01 -61.09
N TRP A 437 59.63 10.62 -59.98
CA TRP A 437 58.83 9.91 -58.97
C TRP A 437 57.36 9.95 -59.29
N ILE A 438 56.66 8.78 -59.32
CA ILE A 438 55.20 8.65 -59.44
C ILE A 438 54.70 8.14 -58.11
N VAL A 439 54.15 9.06 -57.35
CA VAL A 439 53.86 8.80 -55.91
C VAL A 439 52.38 8.67 -55.68
N PRO A 440 51.91 7.59 -55.10
CA PRO A 440 50.53 7.44 -54.75
C PRO A 440 50.15 8.41 -53.59
N PHE A 441 49.06 9.16 -53.85
CA PHE A 441 48.45 10.07 -52.92
C PHE A 441 47.01 9.61 -52.68
N VAL A 442 46.62 9.32 -51.40
CA VAL A 442 45.26 8.94 -51.04
C VAL A 442 44.42 10.19 -50.88
N LYS A 443 43.30 10.30 -51.61
CA LYS A 443 42.28 11.31 -51.43
C LYS A 443 41.24 10.93 -50.42
N SER A 444 40.77 9.66 -50.45
CA SER A 444 39.84 9.10 -49.48
C SER A 444 39.98 7.60 -49.42
N ALA A 445 39.61 7.03 -48.25
CA ALA A 445 39.52 5.61 -48.04
C ALA A 445 38.22 5.33 -47.27
N SER A 446 37.40 4.42 -47.80
CA SER A 446 36.17 4.00 -47.14
C SER A 446 35.98 2.50 -47.24
N PHE A 447 35.26 1.95 -46.31
CA PHE A 447 35.05 0.53 -46.17
C PHE A 447 33.56 0.18 -46.32
N GLN A 448 33.32 -0.95 -46.95
CA GLN A 448 32.01 -1.59 -47.00
C GLN A 448 32.17 -3.05 -46.60
N TRP A 449 31.21 -3.63 -45.88
CA TRP A 449 31.23 -5.02 -45.52
C TRP A 449 29.88 -5.67 -45.70
N ASN A 450 29.87 -7.01 -45.82
CA ASN A 450 28.67 -7.82 -45.86
C ASN A 450 29.02 -9.21 -45.33
N TYR A 451 28.13 -9.83 -44.55
CA TYR A 451 28.30 -11.19 -44.14
C TYR A 451 27.73 -12.15 -45.20
N GLY A 452 28.56 -13.02 -45.71
CA GLY A 452 28.12 -14.10 -46.61
C GLY A 452 27.29 -15.17 -45.88
N ALA A 453 27.47 -15.35 -44.56
CA ALA A 453 26.67 -16.17 -43.68
C ALA A 453 26.43 -15.38 -42.39
N MET A 454 25.17 -15.28 -41.96
CA MET A 454 24.78 -14.54 -40.73
C MET A 454 25.44 -15.17 -39.53
N ARG A 455 25.72 -14.37 -38.52
CA ARG A 455 26.26 -14.82 -37.21
C ARG A 455 25.17 -15.21 -36.26
N LYS A 456 25.48 -16.13 -35.36
CA LYS A 456 24.60 -16.50 -34.26
C LYS A 456 24.92 -15.65 -33.04
N PRO A 457 23.93 -15.04 -32.37
CA PRO A 457 24.18 -14.26 -31.18
C PRO A 457 24.93 -15.07 -30.11
N VAL A 458 25.84 -14.40 -29.41
CA VAL A 458 26.61 -15.01 -28.32
C VAL A 458 25.74 -15.15 -27.08
N TRP A 459 24.91 -14.15 -26.83
CA TRP A 459 24.07 -14.09 -25.64
C TRP A 459 22.69 -13.52 -25.96
N CYS A 460 21.66 -14.02 -25.25
CA CYS A 460 20.34 -13.45 -25.27
C CYS A 460 19.71 -13.44 -23.89
N PHE A 461 18.83 -12.46 -23.65
CA PHE A 461 18.13 -12.27 -22.40
C PHE A 461 16.68 -11.89 -22.69
N SER A 462 15.78 -12.41 -21.86
CA SER A 462 14.39 -11.94 -21.87
C SER A 462 13.90 -11.69 -20.45
N GLU A 463 13.10 -10.66 -20.31
CA GLU A 463 12.37 -10.30 -19.10
C GLU A 463 10.90 -10.16 -19.48
N ASN A 464 10.04 -10.99 -18.90
CA ASN A 464 8.61 -11.01 -19.18
C ASN A 464 7.86 -11.36 -17.89
N ASN A 465 6.86 -10.55 -17.54
CA ASN A 465 5.99 -10.83 -16.39
C ASN A 465 6.77 -11.01 -15.07
N GLY A 466 7.84 -10.23 -14.87
CA GLY A 466 8.75 -10.32 -13.73
C GLY A 466 9.74 -11.49 -13.77
N LEU A 467 9.64 -12.39 -14.74
CA LEU A 467 10.57 -13.49 -14.90
C LEU A 467 11.73 -13.12 -15.83
N GLN A 468 12.95 -13.32 -15.37
CA GLN A 468 14.18 -13.10 -16.14
C GLN A 468 14.77 -14.42 -16.59
N ARG A 469 15.17 -14.50 -17.87
CA ARG A 469 15.83 -15.65 -18.46
C ARG A 469 17.02 -15.19 -19.29
N SER A 470 18.15 -15.84 -19.11
CA SER A 470 19.34 -15.63 -19.91
C SER A 470 19.83 -16.92 -20.52
N LEU A 471 20.41 -16.84 -21.69
CA LEU A 471 21.04 -17.97 -22.39
C LEU A 471 22.39 -17.54 -22.93
N GLU A 472 23.43 -18.09 -22.34
CA GLU A 472 24.79 -18.04 -22.90
C GLU A 472 24.87 -19.07 -24.03
N GLU A 473 25.58 -18.72 -25.09
CA GLU A 473 25.64 -19.55 -26.31
C GLU A 473 24.23 -19.75 -26.92
N ALA A 474 23.61 -18.69 -27.41
CA ALA A 474 22.26 -18.68 -28.00
C ALA A 474 22.07 -19.69 -29.18
N HIS A 475 23.15 -20.29 -29.67
CA HIS A 475 23.11 -21.40 -30.65
C HIS A 475 22.68 -22.76 -30.06
N ARG A 476 22.54 -22.86 -28.71
CA ARG A 476 22.17 -24.13 -28.01
C ARG A 476 20.73 -24.09 -27.50
N ILE A 477 19.84 -23.38 -28.15
CA ILE A 477 18.43 -23.38 -27.77
C ILE A 477 17.90 -24.83 -27.82
N THR A 478 17.21 -25.22 -26.75
CA THR A 478 16.60 -26.55 -26.63
C THR A 478 15.32 -26.67 -27.47
N SER A 479 14.82 -27.88 -27.66
CA SER A 479 13.57 -28.14 -28.40
C SER A 479 12.32 -27.46 -27.89
N LEU A 480 12.37 -26.78 -26.72
CA LEU A 480 11.27 -25.99 -26.16
C LEU A 480 11.29 -24.51 -26.60
N GLY A 481 12.36 -24.11 -27.31
CA GLY A 481 12.59 -22.71 -27.71
C GLY A 481 12.89 -21.76 -26.55
N PHE A 482 13.45 -20.58 -26.85
CA PHE A 482 13.69 -19.51 -25.89
C PHE A 482 12.51 -18.55 -25.91
N PRO A 483 11.86 -18.28 -24.77
CA PRO A 483 10.74 -17.36 -24.70
C PRO A 483 11.23 -15.91 -24.78
N ALA A 484 11.28 -15.37 -26.00
CA ALA A 484 11.75 -14.01 -26.25
C ALA A 484 10.76 -12.96 -25.73
N LEU A 485 9.48 -13.11 -26.07
CA LEU A 485 8.40 -12.25 -25.63
C LEU A 485 7.21 -13.11 -25.19
N THR A 486 6.69 -12.85 -24.02
CA THR A 486 5.52 -13.55 -23.48
C THR A 486 4.52 -12.51 -22.97
N PRO A 487 3.39 -12.29 -23.67
CA PRO A 487 2.36 -11.40 -23.21
C PRO A 487 1.78 -11.89 -21.88
N MET A 488 1.28 -10.99 -21.08
CA MET A 488 0.56 -11.36 -19.88
C MET A 488 -0.74 -12.10 -20.25
N ALA A 489 -1.07 -13.13 -19.48
CA ALA A 489 -2.37 -13.77 -19.60
C ALA A 489 -3.50 -12.74 -19.38
N PRO A 490 -4.63 -12.82 -20.11
CA PRO A 490 -5.75 -11.90 -19.94
C PRO A 490 -6.47 -12.17 -18.61
N GLU A 491 -5.79 -11.86 -17.52
CA GLU A 491 -6.30 -11.99 -16.15
C GLU A 491 -6.92 -10.68 -15.72
N LYS A 492 -8.09 -10.77 -15.06
CA LYS A 492 -8.73 -9.59 -14.47
C LYS A 492 -7.91 -9.08 -13.31
N ALA A 493 -8.03 -7.79 -13.03
CA ALA A 493 -7.43 -7.13 -11.88
C ALA A 493 -7.50 -7.98 -10.60
N THR A 494 -6.35 -8.46 -10.15
CA THR A 494 -6.20 -9.45 -9.07
C THR A 494 -5.11 -9.01 -8.12
N MET A 495 -5.35 -9.19 -6.81
CA MET A 495 -4.37 -8.93 -5.76
C MET A 495 -3.68 -10.24 -5.38
N TYR A 496 -2.36 -10.27 -5.36
CA TYR A 496 -1.55 -11.41 -4.95
C TYR A 496 -0.86 -11.11 -3.64
N PHE A 497 -0.91 -12.06 -2.72
CA PHE A 497 -0.29 -11.99 -1.40
C PHE A 497 0.81 -13.03 -1.30
N ARG A 498 2.05 -12.57 -1.11
CA ARG A 498 3.21 -13.43 -0.90
C ARG A 498 3.47 -13.62 0.58
N PHE A 499 3.52 -14.85 1.00
CA PHE A 499 3.82 -15.24 2.38
C PHE A 499 5.23 -15.80 2.51
N SER A 500 5.86 -15.55 3.67
CA SER A 500 7.19 -16.04 4.03
C SER A 500 7.26 -17.56 4.24
N ALA A 501 6.13 -18.17 4.58
CA ALA A 501 5.97 -19.61 4.79
C ALA A 501 4.58 -20.03 4.30
N SER A 502 4.32 -21.34 4.22
CA SER A 502 2.99 -21.83 3.83
C SER A 502 1.91 -21.37 4.82
N PRO A 503 0.92 -20.57 4.40
CA PRO A 503 -0.11 -20.01 5.28
C PRO A 503 -1.23 -21.01 5.58
N HIS A 504 -0.91 -22.32 5.72
CA HIS A 504 -1.90 -23.34 6.00
C HIS A 504 -2.44 -23.24 7.43
N ALA A 505 -3.65 -22.78 7.56
CA ALA A 505 -4.37 -22.69 8.83
C ALA A 505 -5.87 -22.88 8.60
N MET A 506 -6.58 -23.41 9.59
CA MET A 506 -8.03 -23.63 9.53
C MET A 506 -8.73 -23.02 10.77
N PRO A 507 -9.16 -21.74 10.73
CA PRO A 507 -8.97 -20.77 9.65
C PRO A 507 -7.68 -19.95 9.77
N LEU A 508 -7.12 -19.52 8.64
CA LEU A 508 -6.19 -18.39 8.58
C LEU A 508 -6.98 -17.09 8.75
N SER A 509 -6.65 -16.30 9.74
CA SER A 509 -7.31 -15.02 10.01
C SER A 509 -6.48 -13.87 9.45
N LEU A 510 -7.08 -13.05 8.59
CA LEU A 510 -6.53 -11.81 8.03
C LEU A 510 -7.44 -10.65 8.41
N ARG A 511 -6.90 -9.64 9.09
CA ARG A 511 -7.61 -8.40 9.36
C ARG A 511 -7.26 -7.37 8.30
N PHE A 512 -8.28 -6.81 7.70
CA PHE A 512 -8.18 -5.69 6.78
C PHE A 512 -8.60 -4.40 7.50
N GLN A 513 -7.74 -3.41 7.47
CA GLN A 513 -8.09 -2.05 7.86
C GLN A 513 -8.45 -1.28 6.60
N VAL A 514 -9.70 -0.93 6.46
CA VAL A 514 -10.25 -0.26 5.28
C VAL A 514 -10.54 1.20 5.62
N GLU A 515 -10.12 2.09 4.75
CA GLU A 515 -10.38 3.52 4.83
C GLU A 515 -11.23 3.97 3.65
N GLY A 516 -12.00 5.02 3.86
CA GLY A 516 -12.81 5.57 2.80
C GLY A 516 -14.09 4.75 2.49
N ARG A 517 -14.93 5.27 1.60
CA ARG A 517 -16.18 4.61 1.21
C ARG A 517 -15.95 3.73 -0.01
N ALA A 518 -15.87 2.43 0.21
CA ALA A 518 -15.93 1.49 -0.89
C ALA A 518 -17.38 1.21 -1.31
N ARG A 519 -17.59 1.01 -2.60
CA ARG A 519 -18.83 0.44 -3.17
C ARG A 519 -18.43 -0.65 -4.15
N LEU A 520 -17.90 -1.72 -3.64
CA LEU A 520 -17.55 -2.87 -4.46
C LEU A 520 -18.82 -3.65 -4.78
N ARG A 521 -19.16 -3.76 -6.07
CA ARG A 521 -20.19 -4.68 -6.55
C ARG A 521 -19.50 -5.95 -7.02
N GLY A 522 -20.12 -7.11 -6.77
CA GLY A 522 -19.59 -8.43 -7.08
C GLY A 522 -19.11 -9.17 -5.83
N GLN A 523 -18.65 -10.40 -6.02
CA GLN A 523 -18.09 -11.22 -4.95
C GLN A 523 -16.57 -11.18 -4.99
N LEU A 524 -15.96 -11.16 -3.82
CA LEU A 524 -14.53 -11.38 -3.64
C LEU A 524 -14.29 -12.88 -3.62
N LEU A 525 -13.30 -13.34 -4.38
CA LEU A 525 -12.91 -14.74 -4.48
C LEU A 525 -11.45 -14.88 -4.04
N TRP A 526 -11.24 -15.62 -2.97
CA TRP A 526 -9.92 -16.03 -2.55
C TRP A 526 -9.55 -17.36 -3.16
N GLU A 527 -8.31 -17.46 -3.61
CA GLU A 527 -7.73 -18.67 -4.20
C GLU A 527 -6.33 -18.89 -3.66
N TYR A 528 -5.91 -20.17 -3.58
CA TYR A 528 -4.57 -20.55 -3.17
C TYR A 528 -3.86 -21.33 -4.27
N TRP A 529 -2.56 -21.23 -4.33
CA TRP A 529 -1.75 -22.03 -5.25
C TRP A 529 -1.65 -23.49 -4.79
N ASN A 530 -2.07 -24.44 -5.62
CA ASN A 530 -2.06 -25.87 -5.30
C ASN A 530 -0.82 -26.62 -5.81
N GLY A 531 0.15 -25.91 -6.44
CA GLY A 531 1.33 -26.45 -7.09
C GLY A 531 1.19 -26.56 -8.62
N LYS A 532 0.01 -26.35 -9.17
CA LYS A 532 -0.27 -26.36 -10.60
C LYS A 532 -1.12 -25.17 -11.03
N ASP A 533 -2.13 -24.84 -10.26
CA ASP A 533 -3.13 -23.83 -10.59
C ASP A 533 -3.67 -23.17 -9.32
N PHE A 534 -4.43 -22.08 -9.44
CA PHE A 534 -5.11 -21.45 -8.32
C PHE A 534 -6.48 -22.08 -8.09
N GLU A 535 -6.72 -22.55 -6.86
CA GLU A 535 -8.00 -23.14 -6.44
C GLU A 535 -8.74 -22.26 -5.43
N PRO A 536 -10.09 -22.19 -5.49
CA PRO A 536 -10.88 -21.35 -4.61
C PRO A 536 -10.83 -21.82 -3.15
N VAL A 537 -10.79 -20.85 -2.23
CA VAL A 537 -10.77 -21.04 -0.78
C VAL A 537 -12.14 -20.68 -0.19
N ARG A 538 -12.65 -21.55 0.72
CA ARG A 538 -13.82 -21.18 1.51
C ARG A 538 -13.45 -20.02 2.46
N THR A 539 -14.28 -18.97 2.47
CA THR A 539 -14.05 -17.78 3.29
C THR A 539 -15.26 -17.43 4.15
N VAL A 540 -15.01 -16.82 5.31
CA VAL A 540 -16.00 -16.09 6.10
C VAL A 540 -15.53 -14.66 6.16
N ASP A 541 -16.25 -13.77 5.50
CA ASP A 541 -15.91 -12.36 5.34
C ASP A 541 -16.74 -11.50 6.29
N GLN A 542 -16.08 -10.83 7.24
CA GLN A 542 -16.68 -9.86 8.14
C GLN A 542 -16.50 -8.42 7.67
N THR A 543 -15.74 -8.21 6.58
CA THR A 543 -15.52 -6.89 6.00
C THR A 543 -16.65 -6.46 5.06
N GLU A 544 -17.64 -7.34 4.83
CA GLU A 544 -18.70 -7.15 3.83
C GLU A 544 -18.13 -6.79 2.45
N ARG A 545 -17.13 -7.53 2.00
CA ARG A 545 -16.43 -7.30 0.72
C ARG A 545 -15.53 -6.05 0.74
N LEU A 546 -14.78 -5.85 1.80
CA LEU A 546 -13.92 -4.69 2.03
C LEU A 546 -14.68 -3.35 2.01
N LEU A 547 -15.95 -3.36 2.44
CA LEU A 547 -16.72 -2.13 2.66
C LEU A 547 -16.34 -1.46 3.98
N HIS A 548 -15.86 -2.23 4.96
CA HIS A 548 -15.40 -1.74 6.25
C HIS A 548 -14.27 -2.65 6.79
N SER A 549 -13.55 -2.15 7.79
CA SER A 549 -12.53 -2.93 8.47
C SER A 549 -13.13 -4.15 9.18
N GLY A 550 -12.42 -5.26 9.16
CA GLY A 550 -12.91 -6.50 9.75
C GLY A 550 -11.95 -7.66 9.48
N GLU A 551 -12.31 -8.83 10.01
CA GLU A 551 -11.55 -10.06 9.81
C GLU A 551 -12.13 -10.87 8.64
N MET A 552 -11.23 -11.44 7.83
CA MET A 552 -11.52 -12.49 6.86
C MET A 552 -10.89 -13.79 7.33
N PHE A 553 -11.68 -14.85 7.37
CA PHE A 553 -11.24 -16.19 7.76
C PHE A 553 -11.17 -17.07 6.52
N LEU A 554 -9.96 -17.54 6.19
CA LEU A 554 -9.68 -18.40 5.04
C LEU A 554 -9.46 -19.83 5.53
N PHE A 555 -10.18 -20.79 4.95
CA PHE A 555 -10.08 -22.23 5.30
C PHE A 555 -9.24 -22.94 4.26
N LEU A 556 -7.93 -22.96 4.46
CA LEU A 556 -6.98 -23.58 3.54
C LEU A 556 -6.94 -25.09 3.74
N PRO A 557 -7.25 -25.92 2.73
CA PRO A 557 -7.42 -27.36 2.91
C PRO A 557 -6.09 -28.10 3.05
N THR A 558 -5.00 -27.55 2.54
CA THR A 558 -3.67 -28.16 2.50
C THR A 558 -2.58 -27.11 2.67
N ARG A 559 -1.33 -27.57 2.84
CA ARG A 559 -0.16 -26.68 2.72
C ARG A 559 -0.12 -26.09 1.33
N VAL A 560 0.09 -24.78 1.24
CA VAL A 560 0.32 -24.08 -0.01
C VAL A 560 1.75 -24.39 -0.47
N PRO A 561 1.96 -24.95 -1.67
CA PRO A 561 3.31 -25.18 -2.23
C PRO A 561 3.99 -23.86 -2.55
N GLU A 562 5.33 -23.87 -2.50
CA GLU A 562 6.13 -22.74 -2.97
C GLU A 562 6.04 -22.61 -4.49
N ALA A 563 5.96 -21.40 -5.00
CA ALA A 563 5.98 -21.07 -6.42
C ALA A 563 6.78 -19.78 -6.65
N GLU A 564 7.40 -19.70 -7.81
CA GLU A 564 8.04 -18.50 -8.29
C GLU A 564 7.06 -17.72 -9.18
N LEU A 565 6.51 -16.63 -8.67
CA LEU A 565 5.69 -15.69 -9.42
C LEU A 565 6.34 -14.32 -9.44
N PHE A 566 6.23 -13.63 -10.56
CA PHE A 566 6.79 -12.27 -10.73
C PHE A 566 8.30 -12.19 -10.42
N GLY A 567 9.04 -13.30 -10.64
CA GLY A 567 10.47 -13.41 -10.36
C GLY A 567 10.84 -13.58 -8.89
N VAL A 568 9.87 -13.83 -8.01
CA VAL A 568 10.09 -13.98 -6.57
C VAL A 568 9.52 -15.32 -6.09
N PRO A 569 10.32 -16.13 -5.39
CA PRO A 569 9.81 -17.35 -4.77
C PRO A 569 8.96 -17.02 -3.53
N GLY A 570 7.93 -17.81 -3.28
CA GLY A 570 7.07 -17.62 -2.10
C GLY A 570 5.83 -18.50 -2.12
N PHE A 571 4.99 -18.30 -1.10
CA PHE A 571 3.71 -18.99 -0.94
C PHE A 571 2.58 -18.03 -1.26
N TRP A 572 1.75 -18.37 -2.24
CA TRP A 572 0.89 -17.39 -2.88
C TRP A 572 -0.60 -17.67 -2.63
N LEU A 573 -1.28 -16.63 -2.17
CA LEU A 573 -2.72 -16.52 -2.21
C LEU A 573 -3.09 -15.36 -3.15
N ARG A 574 -4.26 -15.43 -3.78
CA ARG A 574 -4.76 -14.33 -4.58
C ARG A 574 -6.21 -13.98 -4.26
N LEU A 575 -6.52 -12.72 -4.41
CA LEU A 575 -7.86 -12.17 -4.22
C LEU A 575 -8.33 -11.54 -5.53
N SER A 576 -9.34 -12.13 -6.13
CA SER A 576 -9.96 -11.65 -7.37
C SER A 576 -11.41 -11.20 -7.12
N ARG A 577 -11.99 -10.52 -8.09
CA ARG A 577 -13.38 -10.09 -8.06
C ARG A 577 -14.18 -10.66 -9.23
N SER A 578 -15.45 -11.01 -8.98
CA SER A 578 -16.28 -11.74 -9.95
C SER A 578 -16.96 -10.87 -11.02
N ALA A 579 -17.02 -9.53 -10.86
CA ALA A 579 -17.75 -8.67 -11.80
C ALA A 579 -16.99 -7.38 -12.16
N VAL A 580 -17.12 -6.98 -13.42
CA VAL A 580 -16.66 -5.70 -13.95
C VAL A 580 -17.77 -4.67 -13.77
N GLU A 581 -17.94 -4.13 -12.57
CA GLU A 581 -18.85 -2.99 -12.39
C GLU A 581 -18.09 -1.82 -11.77
N THR A 582 -18.32 -0.64 -12.32
CA THR A 582 -17.80 0.64 -11.86
C THR A 582 -18.29 0.94 -10.45
N GLY A 583 -17.47 0.63 -9.47
CA GLY A 583 -17.66 1.01 -8.08
C GLY A 583 -16.46 1.81 -7.57
N VAL A 584 -16.57 2.39 -6.38
CA VAL A 584 -15.42 2.96 -5.68
C VAL A 584 -14.65 1.80 -5.06
N MET A 585 -13.37 1.66 -5.44
CA MET A 585 -12.52 0.58 -4.93
C MET A 585 -12.15 0.81 -3.46
N PRO A 586 -12.02 -0.28 -2.67
CA PRO A 586 -11.66 -0.17 -1.27
C PRO A 586 -10.22 0.33 -1.11
N THR A 587 -10.03 1.29 -0.22
CA THR A 587 -8.71 1.73 0.22
C THR A 587 -8.32 0.93 1.44
N VAL A 588 -7.23 0.18 1.36
CA VAL A 588 -6.74 -0.66 2.46
C VAL A 588 -5.50 0.00 3.05
N ALA A 589 -5.55 0.27 4.36
CA ALA A 589 -4.44 0.85 5.11
C ALA A 589 -3.45 -0.22 5.59
N SER A 590 -3.96 -1.38 6.00
CA SER A 590 -3.12 -2.49 6.44
C SER A 590 -3.84 -3.83 6.29
N VAL A 591 -3.04 -4.88 6.14
CA VAL A 591 -3.48 -6.28 6.25
C VAL A 591 -2.63 -6.93 7.31
N THR A 592 -3.25 -7.54 8.32
CA THR A 592 -2.54 -8.15 9.45
C THR A 592 -3.04 -9.58 9.65
N GLU A 593 -2.10 -10.51 9.75
CA GLU A 593 -2.37 -11.92 10.02
C GLU A 593 -2.66 -12.16 11.50
N ASN A 594 -3.27 -13.30 11.81
CA ASN A 594 -3.47 -13.82 13.18
C ASN A 594 -4.24 -12.86 14.09
N ALA A 595 -5.13 -12.08 13.52
CA ALA A 595 -5.95 -11.13 14.25
C ALA A 595 -7.30 -11.74 14.64
N VAL A 596 -7.80 -11.41 15.82
CA VAL A 596 -9.10 -11.86 16.34
C VAL A 596 -9.73 -10.79 17.21
N SER A 597 -11.05 -10.69 17.17
CA SER A 597 -11.81 -9.81 18.05
C SER A 597 -11.70 -10.27 19.50
N ALA A 598 -11.52 -9.32 20.41
CA ALA A 598 -11.49 -9.53 21.84
C ALA A 598 -12.37 -8.50 22.57
N SER A 599 -12.98 -8.89 23.67
CA SER A 599 -13.83 -8.01 24.47
C SER A 599 -13.43 -8.07 25.94
N GLN A 600 -13.66 -6.95 26.65
CA GLN A 600 -13.43 -6.88 28.09
C GLN A 600 -14.41 -7.81 28.80
N ARG A 601 -13.94 -8.99 29.13
CA ARG A 601 -14.75 -10.05 29.73
C ARG A 601 -13.87 -10.94 30.58
N GLN A 602 -14.43 -11.38 31.70
CA GLN A 602 -13.85 -12.43 32.52
C GLN A 602 -14.95 -13.44 32.82
N ARG A 603 -14.79 -14.64 32.35
CA ARG A 603 -15.71 -15.75 32.68
C ARG A 603 -15.39 -16.33 33.99
N GLU A 604 -16.43 -16.47 34.81
CA GLU A 604 -16.43 -17.24 36.05
C GLU A 604 -17.35 -18.43 35.85
N THR A 605 -16.82 -19.60 36.03
CA THR A 605 -17.58 -20.85 36.03
C THR A 605 -17.62 -21.40 37.43
N ASP A 606 -18.75 -22.01 37.83
CA ASP A 606 -18.87 -22.79 39.02
C ASP A 606 -18.87 -22.02 40.34
N GLN A 607 -19.45 -20.83 40.41
CA GLN A 607 -19.78 -20.27 41.70
C GLN A 607 -20.99 -21.05 42.28
N ILE A 608 -20.77 -21.73 43.38
CA ILE A 608 -21.72 -22.71 43.98
C ILE A 608 -22.34 -22.14 45.24
N PHE A 609 -23.63 -22.35 45.41
CA PHE A 609 -24.39 -21.90 46.57
C PHE A 609 -25.27 -23.04 47.15
N ASP A 610 -25.58 -22.88 48.41
CA ASP A 610 -26.47 -23.78 49.17
C ASP A 610 -27.88 -23.18 49.29
N THR A 611 -28.91 -24.01 49.44
CA THR A 611 -30.28 -23.54 49.70
C THR A 611 -30.83 -24.17 50.96
N GLU A 612 -31.21 -23.34 51.93
CA GLU A 612 -31.89 -23.77 53.14
C GLU A 612 -33.32 -24.26 52.87
N ILE A 613 -33.92 -24.87 53.84
CA ILE A 613 -35.31 -25.41 53.77
C ILE A 613 -36.26 -24.21 53.55
N TYR A 614 -36.95 -24.19 52.44
CA TYR A 614 -37.98 -23.21 52.04
C TYR A 614 -37.57 -21.72 52.13
N GLU A 615 -36.44 -21.40 51.49
CA GLU A 615 -35.92 -20.02 51.45
C GLU A 615 -36.62 -19.22 50.34
N ALA A 616 -37.81 -18.64 50.63
CA ALA A 616 -38.58 -17.86 49.67
C ALA A 616 -37.87 -16.53 49.38
N GLY A 617 -37.77 -16.16 48.08
CA GLY A 617 -37.10 -14.93 47.66
C GLY A 617 -35.61 -14.93 47.91
N LYS A 618 -34.95 -16.09 47.82
CA LYS A 618 -33.52 -16.27 48.02
C LYS A 618 -32.69 -15.30 47.18
N ARG A 619 -31.70 -14.65 47.79
CA ARG A 619 -30.76 -13.78 47.14
C ARG A 619 -29.34 -14.35 47.18
N LEU A 620 -28.65 -14.34 46.02
CA LEU A 620 -27.26 -14.74 45.91
C LEU A 620 -26.43 -13.52 45.53
N GLN A 621 -25.27 -13.37 46.15
CA GLN A 621 -24.29 -12.32 45.80
C GLN A 621 -23.19 -12.92 44.95
N LEU A 622 -23.02 -12.42 43.73
CA LEU A 622 -21.91 -12.78 42.86
C LEU A 622 -20.68 -11.90 43.17
N LEU A 623 -19.49 -12.45 42.98
CA LEU A 623 -18.24 -11.85 43.47
C LEU A 623 -17.69 -10.79 42.51
N ASN A 624 -17.62 -11.12 41.21
CA ASN A 624 -16.99 -10.24 40.23
C ASN A 624 -18.05 -9.41 39.50
N LEU A 625 -17.89 -8.11 39.53
CA LEU A 625 -18.87 -7.13 39.02
C LEU A 625 -18.27 -6.22 37.94
N PRO A 626 -19.07 -5.62 37.07
CA PRO A 626 -20.52 -5.88 36.86
C PRO A 626 -20.76 -7.15 36.04
N ILE A 627 -21.97 -7.72 36.11
CA ILE A 627 -22.35 -8.94 35.41
C ILE A 627 -22.92 -8.65 34.03
N GLN A 628 -22.43 -9.35 33.00
CA GLN A 628 -22.94 -9.25 31.63
C GLN A 628 -23.88 -10.39 31.26
N GLU A 629 -23.40 -11.60 31.38
CA GLU A 629 -24.17 -12.81 31.14
C GLU A 629 -24.21 -13.64 32.42
N CYS A 630 -25.35 -14.28 32.69
CA CYS A 630 -25.52 -15.11 33.82
C CYS A 630 -26.41 -16.28 33.46
N ARG A 631 -25.94 -17.49 33.74
CA ARG A 631 -26.72 -18.74 33.67
C ARG A 631 -26.80 -19.36 35.07
N VAL A 632 -27.99 -19.71 35.49
CA VAL A 632 -28.23 -20.32 36.81
C VAL A 632 -28.72 -21.73 36.59
N TRP A 633 -27.98 -22.67 37.16
CA TRP A 633 -28.32 -24.10 37.19
C TRP A 633 -28.75 -24.47 38.60
N VAL A 634 -29.93 -25.10 38.72
CA VAL A 634 -30.42 -25.57 40.00
C VAL A 634 -30.56 -27.07 39.94
N ASP A 635 -30.02 -27.76 40.95
CA ASP A 635 -30.22 -29.22 41.13
C ASP A 635 -31.63 -29.49 41.63
N GLU A 636 -32.46 -29.99 40.74
CA GLU A 636 -33.85 -30.28 41.02
C GLU A 636 -34.13 -31.78 41.26
N ILE A 637 -33.12 -32.62 41.51
CA ILE A 637 -33.28 -34.06 41.66
C ILE A 637 -34.35 -34.43 42.72
N SER A 638 -34.46 -33.62 43.76
CA SER A 638 -35.46 -33.86 44.86
C SER A 638 -36.89 -33.39 44.50
N GLY A 639 -37.07 -32.63 43.41
CA GLY A 639 -38.34 -31.97 43.11
C GLY A 639 -38.84 -32.12 41.69
N ILE A 640 -38.09 -32.76 40.79
CA ILE A 640 -38.48 -33.00 39.41
C ILE A 640 -39.10 -34.40 39.23
N SER A 641 -40.19 -34.50 38.49
CA SER A 641 -40.75 -35.79 38.12
C SER A 641 -40.03 -36.42 36.94
N ASP A 642 -39.97 -37.76 36.88
CA ASP A 642 -39.38 -38.49 35.76
C ASP A 642 -39.98 -38.07 34.40
N ALA A 643 -41.30 -37.86 34.36
CA ALA A 643 -42.00 -37.44 33.15
C ALA A 643 -41.59 -36.01 32.68
N GLU A 644 -41.33 -35.14 33.65
CA GLU A 644 -40.85 -33.77 33.35
C GLU A 644 -39.39 -33.74 32.92
N MET A 645 -38.58 -34.56 33.55
CA MET A 645 -37.18 -34.74 33.19
C MET A 645 -37.05 -35.30 31.77
N GLU A 646 -37.81 -36.33 31.43
CA GLU A 646 -37.84 -36.89 30.07
C GLU A 646 -38.35 -35.86 29.05
N ARG A 647 -39.31 -35.03 29.41
CA ARG A 647 -39.78 -33.93 28.53
C ARG A 647 -38.68 -32.93 28.28
N LEU A 648 -37.97 -32.45 29.30
CA LEU A 648 -36.89 -31.50 29.19
C LEU A 648 -35.73 -32.04 28.34
N LEU A 649 -35.35 -33.32 28.54
CA LEU A 649 -34.34 -33.99 27.73
C LEU A 649 -34.71 -34.09 26.24
N ARG A 650 -36.01 -34.21 25.93
CA ARG A 650 -36.51 -34.32 24.57
C ARG A 650 -36.67 -32.96 23.90
N GLU A 651 -37.23 -31.97 24.62
CA GLU A 651 -37.58 -30.65 24.06
C GLU A 651 -36.45 -29.64 24.12
N SER A 652 -35.60 -29.71 25.15
CA SER A 652 -34.55 -28.75 25.43
C SER A 652 -33.32 -29.39 26.09
N PRO A 653 -32.62 -30.30 25.40
CA PRO A 653 -31.51 -31.05 25.97
C PRO A 653 -30.38 -30.21 26.51
N GLN A 654 -30.21 -28.98 25.95
CA GLN A 654 -29.19 -28.02 26.39
C GLN A 654 -29.53 -27.37 27.76
N ARG A 655 -30.75 -27.43 28.21
CA ARG A 655 -31.24 -26.84 29.48
C ARG A 655 -31.25 -27.80 30.65
N ILE A 656 -30.79 -29.05 30.49
CA ILE A 656 -30.70 -30.06 31.52
C ILE A 656 -29.34 -30.76 31.44
N ARG A 657 -28.72 -30.94 32.60
CA ARG A 657 -27.47 -31.66 32.72
C ARG A 657 -27.66 -32.72 33.82
N GLN A 658 -27.27 -33.97 33.58
CA GLN A 658 -27.38 -35.06 34.50
C GLN A 658 -25.99 -35.55 34.95
N GLU A 659 -25.79 -35.67 36.23
CA GLU A 659 -24.57 -36.24 36.81
C GLU A 659 -24.88 -37.63 37.36
N TRP A 660 -24.20 -38.65 36.88
CA TRP A 660 -24.36 -40.04 37.18
C TRP A 660 -23.16 -40.58 37.99
N GLU A 661 -23.40 -41.27 39.06
CA GLU A 661 -22.38 -41.97 39.85
C GLU A 661 -22.85 -43.40 40.08
N ASP A 662 -22.04 -44.39 39.76
CA ASP A 662 -22.37 -45.82 39.89
C ASP A 662 -23.76 -46.19 39.33
N HIS A 663 -24.11 -45.75 38.13
CA HIS A 663 -25.41 -45.94 37.49
C HIS A 663 -26.60 -45.32 38.22
N THR A 664 -26.38 -44.50 39.23
CA THR A 664 -27.42 -43.79 39.97
C THR A 664 -27.36 -42.29 39.60
N LEU A 665 -28.48 -41.70 39.24
CA LEU A 665 -28.56 -40.26 39.02
C LEU A 665 -28.38 -39.52 40.34
N ARG A 666 -27.29 -38.77 40.46
CA ARG A 666 -26.93 -38.02 41.68
C ARG A 666 -27.45 -36.60 41.64
N ARG A 667 -27.35 -35.96 40.51
CA ARG A 667 -27.79 -34.57 40.35
C ARG A 667 -28.53 -34.39 39.02
N CYS A 668 -29.52 -33.53 39.02
CA CYS A 668 -30.26 -33.14 37.86
C CYS A 668 -30.33 -31.62 37.76
N TRP A 669 -29.31 -31.04 37.10
CA TRP A 669 -29.21 -29.59 36.90
C TRP A 669 -30.18 -29.13 35.85
N VAL A 670 -31.07 -28.18 36.21
CA VAL A 670 -32.02 -27.52 35.29
C VAL A 670 -31.63 -26.05 35.18
N GLU A 671 -31.51 -25.57 33.95
CA GLU A 671 -31.23 -24.16 33.71
C GLU A 671 -32.49 -23.32 33.95
N TRP A 672 -32.37 -22.32 34.83
CA TRP A 672 -33.46 -21.38 35.10
C TRP A 672 -33.35 -20.20 34.19
N THR A 673 -34.49 -19.56 33.87
CA THR A 673 -34.59 -18.48 32.92
C THR A 673 -34.47 -17.14 33.64
N ARG A 674 -33.60 -16.26 33.14
CA ARG A 674 -33.54 -14.87 33.58
C ARG A 674 -34.81 -14.14 33.17
N VAL A 675 -35.42 -13.45 34.09
CA VAL A 675 -36.55 -12.50 33.85
C VAL A 675 -36.16 -11.14 34.41
N GLU A 676 -36.76 -10.12 33.86
CA GLU A 676 -36.49 -8.76 34.31
C GLU A 676 -37.30 -8.39 35.55
N ASP A 677 -38.52 -8.96 35.70
CA ASP A 677 -39.40 -8.72 36.80
C ASP A 677 -40.08 -10.02 37.22
N LEU A 678 -39.82 -10.45 38.44
CA LEU A 678 -40.44 -11.65 39.03
C LEU A 678 -41.94 -11.48 39.22
N ALA A 679 -42.44 -10.26 39.35
CA ALA A 679 -43.87 -9.98 39.53
C ALA A 679 -44.75 -10.48 38.39
N LEU A 680 -44.18 -10.69 37.22
CA LEU A 680 -44.84 -11.18 36.02
C LEU A 680 -44.83 -12.72 35.92
N ALA A 681 -44.09 -13.40 36.77
CA ALA A 681 -43.88 -14.86 36.70
C ALA A 681 -44.93 -15.61 37.47
N GLY A 682 -45.37 -16.76 36.98
CA GLY A 682 -46.27 -17.69 37.65
C GLY A 682 -45.56 -18.52 38.74
N PRO A 683 -46.32 -19.06 39.69
CA PRO A 683 -45.74 -19.75 40.90
C PRO A 683 -44.91 -20.99 40.60
N GLY A 684 -45.02 -21.60 39.44
CA GLY A 684 -44.29 -22.81 39.06
C GLY A 684 -43.17 -22.55 38.07
N GLU A 685 -42.95 -21.31 37.67
CA GLU A 685 -41.94 -20.97 36.65
C GLU A 685 -40.51 -20.93 37.22
N ARG A 686 -39.57 -21.55 36.49
CA ARG A 686 -38.14 -21.59 36.81
C ARG A 686 -37.45 -20.32 36.38
N VAL A 687 -37.58 -19.28 37.20
CA VAL A 687 -37.10 -17.94 36.85
C VAL A 687 -36.31 -17.29 37.97
N PHE A 688 -35.40 -16.40 37.58
CA PHE A 688 -34.64 -15.54 38.46
C PHE A 688 -34.49 -14.12 37.88
N ALA A 689 -34.39 -13.15 38.78
CA ALA A 689 -34.03 -11.78 38.41
C ALA A 689 -32.56 -11.50 38.73
N LEU A 690 -31.89 -10.68 37.92
CA LEU A 690 -30.50 -10.29 38.10
C LEU A 690 -30.38 -8.76 38.12
N GLU A 691 -29.73 -8.26 39.17
CA GLU A 691 -29.24 -6.86 39.21
C GLU A 691 -27.79 -6.79 38.71
N PRO A 692 -27.53 -6.45 37.46
CA PRO A 692 -26.21 -6.66 36.85
C PRO A 692 -25.08 -5.87 37.50
N PHE A 693 -25.35 -4.66 37.97
CA PHE A 693 -24.34 -3.80 38.62
C PHE A 693 -24.04 -4.16 40.06
N GLN A 694 -25.02 -4.76 40.75
CA GLN A 694 -24.85 -5.21 42.12
C GLN A 694 -24.50 -6.69 42.21
N GLY A 695 -24.69 -7.46 41.13
CA GLY A 695 -24.44 -8.89 41.08
C GLY A 695 -25.37 -9.69 41.98
N VAL A 696 -26.60 -9.22 42.21
CA VAL A 696 -27.58 -9.91 43.03
C VAL A 696 -28.51 -10.72 42.15
N VAL A 697 -28.53 -12.04 42.35
CA VAL A 697 -29.49 -12.95 41.78
C VAL A 697 -30.61 -13.18 42.78
N THR A 698 -31.86 -12.93 42.39
CA THR A 698 -33.02 -13.11 43.23
C THR A 698 -33.96 -14.15 42.63
N PHE A 699 -34.35 -15.14 43.41
CA PHE A 699 -35.30 -16.17 43.02
C PHE A 699 -36.74 -15.84 43.45
N GLY A 700 -37.70 -16.61 42.93
CA GLY A 700 -39.09 -16.47 43.27
C GLY A 700 -39.43 -16.81 44.72
N ASP A 701 -40.58 -16.35 45.18
CA ASP A 701 -41.10 -16.59 46.55
C ASP A 701 -42.15 -17.72 46.63
N GLY A 702 -42.43 -18.39 45.50
CA GLY A 702 -43.46 -19.42 45.38
C GLY A 702 -44.82 -18.90 44.92
N ASN A 703 -45.05 -17.58 44.92
CA ASN A 703 -46.19 -16.92 44.30
C ASN A 703 -45.78 -16.31 42.96
N GLN A 704 -44.59 -15.70 42.96
CA GLN A 704 -43.93 -15.06 41.81
C GLN A 704 -42.64 -15.80 41.49
N GLY A 705 -42.72 -16.85 40.69
CA GLY A 705 -41.63 -17.77 40.41
C GLY A 705 -41.46 -18.88 41.40
N LYS A 706 -40.90 -20.00 40.98
CA LYS A 706 -40.63 -21.18 41.78
C LYS A 706 -39.55 -20.89 42.83
N VAL A 707 -39.66 -21.47 44.03
CA VAL A 707 -38.59 -21.47 45.03
C VAL A 707 -37.60 -22.59 44.70
N PRO A 708 -36.29 -22.34 44.72
CA PRO A 708 -35.29 -23.40 44.55
C PRO A 708 -35.44 -24.47 45.62
N PRO A 709 -35.30 -25.78 45.31
CA PRO A 709 -35.32 -26.84 46.30
C PRO A 709 -34.16 -26.69 47.27
N SER A 710 -34.35 -27.15 48.53
CA SER A 710 -33.28 -27.15 49.51
C SER A 710 -32.20 -28.18 49.16
N GLY A 711 -30.96 -27.85 49.44
CA GLY A 711 -29.81 -28.75 49.19
C GLY A 711 -28.49 -28.06 49.38
N ASP A 712 -27.47 -28.90 49.59
CA ASP A 712 -26.09 -28.44 49.66
C ASP A 712 -25.51 -28.43 48.28
N HIS A 713 -24.82 -27.34 47.94
CA HIS A 713 -24.18 -27.14 46.62
C HIS A 713 -25.17 -27.37 45.45
N ASN A 714 -26.41 -26.92 45.63
CA ASN A 714 -27.52 -27.20 44.72
C ASN A 714 -27.84 -26.07 43.76
N ILE A 715 -27.15 -24.92 43.84
CA ILE A 715 -27.21 -23.84 42.87
C ILE A 715 -25.82 -23.58 42.34
N ARG A 716 -25.67 -23.63 41.03
CA ARG A 716 -24.45 -23.35 40.28
C ARG A 716 -24.67 -22.15 39.35
N VAL A 717 -23.85 -21.16 39.47
CA VAL A 717 -23.94 -19.95 38.66
C VAL A 717 -22.71 -19.82 37.78
N GLU A 718 -22.94 -19.88 36.48
CA GLU A 718 -21.97 -19.57 35.45
C GLU A 718 -22.24 -18.14 34.99
N TYR A 719 -21.26 -17.24 35.08
CA TYR A 719 -21.46 -15.85 34.66
C TYR A 719 -20.21 -15.23 34.06
N SER A 720 -20.38 -14.12 33.31
CA SER A 720 -19.27 -13.31 32.90
C SER A 720 -19.39 -11.92 33.50
N SER A 721 -18.27 -11.44 34.03
CA SER A 721 -18.10 -10.07 34.49
C SER A 721 -17.36 -9.24 33.46
N GLY A 722 -17.59 -7.95 33.45
CA GLY A 722 -16.93 -7.01 32.53
C GLY A 722 -17.83 -5.84 32.18
N GLY A 723 -17.29 -4.91 31.40
CA GLY A 723 -17.97 -3.66 31.08
C GLY A 723 -17.50 -2.48 31.92
N GLY A 724 -17.87 -1.30 31.47
CA GLY A 724 -17.43 -0.07 32.09
C GLY A 724 -16.36 0.64 31.26
N ALA A 725 -16.15 1.91 31.56
CA ALA A 725 -15.19 2.77 30.84
C ALA A 725 -13.71 2.33 31.02
N ARG A 726 -13.41 1.57 32.09
CA ARG A 726 -12.04 1.05 32.38
C ARG A 726 -11.49 0.19 31.24
N GLY A 727 -12.37 -0.51 30.51
CA GLY A 727 -11.96 -1.33 29.36
C GLY A 727 -11.58 -0.56 28.12
N ASN A 728 -11.84 0.73 28.07
CA ASN A 728 -11.47 1.58 26.93
C ASN A 728 -9.99 1.92 27.01
N VAL A 729 -9.13 1.08 26.44
CA VAL A 729 -7.67 1.25 26.46
C VAL A 729 -7.11 1.56 25.08
N PRO A 730 -6.03 2.36 24.99
CA PRO A 730 -5.42 2.71 23.72
C PRO A 730 -4.89 1.50 22.94
N ALA A 731 -4.64 1.68 21.64
CA ALA A 731 -3.96 0.68 20.81
C ALA A 731 -2.54 0.37 21.36
N GLY A 732 -2.12 -0.89 21.25
CA GLY A 732 -0.79 -1.37 21.68
C GLY A 732 -0.57 -1.49 23.20
N THR A 733 -1.61 -1.33 24.03
CA THR A 733 -1.49 -1.43 25.50
C THR A 733 -1.62 -2.88 26.00
N ILE A 734 -2.43 -3.71 25.36
CA ILE A 734 -2.56 -5.13 25.70
C ILE A 734 -1.34 -5.87 25.16
N ARG A 735 -0.47 -6.35 26.08
CA ARG A 735 0.79 -7.03 25.72
C ARG A 735 1.04 -8.33 26.45
N SER A 736 0.10 -8.76 27.26
CA SER A 736 0.30 -9.90 28.14
C SER A 736 -0.87 -10.87 28.10
N LEU A 737 -0.54 -12.16 28.17
CA LEU A 737 -1.47 -13.26 28.27
C LEU A 737 -1.61 -13.66 29.74
N LEU A 738 -2.85 -13.84 30.23
CA LEU A 738 -3.12 -14.45 31.50
C LEU A 738 -3.10 -15.98 31.38
N THR A 739 -3.58 -16.48 30.23
CA THR A 739 -3.48 -17.91 29.89
C THR A 739 -2.12 -18.16 29.24
N ALA A 740 -1.29 -19.02 29.82
CA ALA A 740 0.03 -19.32 29.28
C ALA A 740 -0.06 -20.07 27.95
N LEU A 741 0.44 -19.49 26.90
CA LEU A 741 0.59 -20.07 25.54
C LEU A 741 2.07 -19.94 25.13
N PRO A 742 2.87 -21.00 25.32
CA PRO A 742 4.30 -20.94 25.08
C PRO A 742 4.67 -20.69 23.61
N GLU A 743 3.74 -20.95 22.68
CA GLU A 743 3.92 -20.73 21.25
C GLU A 743 3.79 -19.24 20.85
N VAL A 744 3.18 -18.41 21.70
CA VAL A 744 2.98 -16.97 21.45
C VAL A 744 4.23 -16.21 21.86
N GLY A 745 4.84 -15.48 20.93
CA GLY A 745 5.97 -14.61 21.19
C GLY A 745 5.57 -13.19 21.63
N ASP A 746 4.51 -12.65 21.04
CA ASP A 746 3.98 -11.31 21.33
C ASP A 746 2.47 -11.28 21.09
N VAL A 747 1.79 -10.40 21.82
CA VAL A 747 0.36 -10.11 21.63
C VAL A 747 0.15 -8.61 21.76
N ARG A 748 -0.67 -8.04 20.87
CA ARG A 748 -1.01 -6.63 20.93
C ARG A 748 -2.40 -6.35 20.38
N ASN A 749 -3.07 -5.35 20.95
CA ASN A 749 -4.29 -4.84 20.35
C ASN A 749 -3.93 -3.85 19.22
N LEU A 750 -4.46 -4.14 18.02
CA LEU A 750 -4.21 -3.35 16.81
C LEU A 750 -4.96 -2.02 16.86
N THR A 751 -6.16 -2.02 17.44
CA THR A 751 -7.01 -0.85 17.61
C THR A 751 -7.20 -0.54 19.08
N ALA A 752 -7.62 0.67 19.41
CA ALA A 752 -8.08 0.98 20.75
C ALA A 752 -9.27 0.07 21.09
N MET A 753 -9.28 -0.48 22.31
CA MET A 753 -10.46 -1.14 22.85
C MET A 753 -11.45 -0.05 23.23
N SER A 754 -12.65 -0.10 22.71
CA SER A 754 -13.63 0.98 22.82
C SER A 754 -15.06 0.48 22.98
N GLY A 755 -16.00 1.39 23.30
CA GLY A 755 -17.42 1.08 23.45
C GLY A 755 -17.82 0.65 24.86
N GLY A 756 -16.85 0.54 25.79
CA GLY A 756 -17.13 0.19 27.18
C GLY A 756 -17.88 1.29 27.92
N THR A 757 -19.04 0.96 28.51
CA THR A 757 -19.85 1.88 29.32
C THR A 757 -20.27 1.27 30.63
N GLY A 758 -20.15 2.06 31.69
CA GLY A 758 -20.56 1.66 33.06
C GLY A 758 -22.00 2.05 33.37
N ARG A 759 -22.28 2.08 34.68
CA ARG A 759 -23.58 2.52 35.19
C ARG A 759 -23.83 3.97 34.90
N LEU A 760 -25.04 4.28 34.45
CA LEU A 760 -25.47 5.65 34.21
C LEU A 760 -25.66 6.42 35.51
N THR A 761 -25.31 7.70 35.51
CA THR A 761 -25.65 8.62 36.58
C THR A 761 -27.16 8.89 36.60
N LEU A 762 -27.71 9.29 37.72
CA LEU A 762 -29.14 9.66 37.84
C LEU A 762 -29.54 10.77 36.85
N GLU A 763 -28.68 11.73 36.58
CA GLU A 763 -28.91 12.79 35.61
C GLU A 763 -28.98 12.26 34.18
N GLU A 764 -28.10 11.34 33.83
CA GLU A 764 -28.10 10.66 32.53
C GLU A 764 -29.37 9.79 32.37
N ILE A 765 -29.78 9.10 33.43
CA ILE A 765 -31.06 8.33 33.43
C ILE A 765 -32.26 9.25 33.20
N LYS A 766 -32.31 10.43 33.86
CA LYS A 766 -33.36 11.42 33.66
C LYS A 766 -33.40 11.97 32.24
N ASP A 767 -32.22 12.22 31.70
CA ASP A 767 -32.10 12.75 30.34
C ASP A 767 -32.50 11.73 29.29
N ARG A 768 -31.98 10.51 29.41
CA ARG A 768 -32.34 9.36 28.53
C ARG A 768 -33.79 8.95 28.67
N GLY A 769 -34.30 8.88 29.90
CA GLY A 769 -35.72 8.56 30.17
C GLY A 769 -36.67 9.56 29.54
N SER A 770 -36.36 10.85 29.60
CA SER A 770 -37.11 11.90 28.91
C SER A 770 -37.13 11.71 27.40
N ARG A 771 -35.99 11.34 26.80
CA ARG A 771 -35.88 11.06 25.36
C ARG A 771 -36.65 9.79 24.97
N PHE A 772 -36.55 8.75 25.78
CA PHE A 772 -37.27 7.51 25.55
C PHE A 772 -38.79 7.71 25.54
N LEU A 773 -39.31 8.61 26.35
CA LEU A 773 -40.71 9.01 26.34
C LEU A 773 -41.18 9.59 24.98
N HIS A 774 -40.27 10.31 24.29
CA HIS A 774 -40.55 10.91 22.99
C HIS A 774 -40.43 9.89 21.83
N ASN A 775 -39.37 9.11 21.76
CA ASN A 775 -39.07 8.28 20.62
C ASN A 775 -39.36 6.79 20.79
N ARG A 776 -39.49 6.29 22.03
CA ARG A 776 -39.68 4.87 22.37
C ARG A 776 -38.64 3.96 21.71
N GLY A 777 -37.39 4.44 21.55
CA GLY A 777 -36.30 3.71 20.89
C GLY A 777 -36.43 3.64 19.34
N ARG A 778 -37.31 4.43 18.71
CA ARG A 778 -37.49 4.43 17.26
C ARG A 778 -37.04 5.74 16.64
N ALA A 779 -36.34 5.64 15.51
CA ALA A 779 -35.92 6.78 14.71
C ALA A 779 -37.03 7.19 13.73
N SER A 780 -37.74 8.25 14.04
CA SER A 780 -38.85 8.77 13.22
C SER A 780 -38.60 10.22 12.78
N GLY A 781 -38.12 11.07 13.68
CA GLY A 781 -37.79 12.46 13.43
C GLY A 781 -36.29 12.71 13.44
N ARG A 782 -35.84 13.88 12.95
CA ARG A 782 -34.40 14.23 12.92
C ARG A 782 -33.73 14.10 14.30
N ARG A 783 -34.40 14.55 15.35
CA ARG A 783 -33.89 14.48 16.72
C ARG A 783 -33.74 13.04 17.20
N ASP A 784 -34.65 12.16 16.81
CA ASP A 784 -34.60 10.77 17.25
C ASP A 784 -33.34 10.09 16.73
N TYR A 785 -32.98 10.32 15.45
CA TYR A 785 -31.74 9.81 14.87
C TYR A 785 -30.51 10.34 15.63
N GLU A 786 -30.47 11.63 15.91
CA GLU A 786 -29.35 12.25 16.66
C GLU A 786 -29.26 11.72 18.09
N GLU A 787 -30.39 11.58 18.78
CA GLU A 787 -30.46 11.12 20.17
C GLU A 787 -30.06 9.64 20.30
N LEU A 788 -30.57 8.76 19.42
CA LEU A 788 -30.25 7.36 19.40
C LEU A 788 -28.75 7.13 19.16
N VAL A 789 -28.13 7.89 18.26
CA VAL A 789 -26.69 7.80 18.00
C VAL A 789 -25.89 8.25 19.21
N ARG A 790 -26.21 9.41 19.81
CA ARG A 790 -25.52 9.91 21.03
C ARG A 790 -25.65 8.95 22.20
N GLU A 791 -26.80 8.25 22.31
CA GLU A 791 -27.07 7.32 23.38
C GLU A 791 -26.24 6.05 23.25
N LYS A 792 -26.18 5.47 22.04
CA LYS A 792 -25.52 4.19 21.78
C LYS A 792 -24.01 4.31 21.55
N PHE A 793 -23.55 5.42 20.99
CA PHE A 793 -22.18 5.65 20.56
C PHE A 793 -21.55 6.85 21.28
N PRO A 794 -21.03 6.69 22.50
CA PRO A 794 -20.43 7.78 23.29
C PRO A 794 -19.18 8.37 22.62
N GLN A 795 -18.54 7.65 21.70
CA GLN A 795 -17.42 8.12 20.88
C GLN A 795 -17.81 9.13 19.79
N VAL A 796 -19.11 9.26 19.51
CA VAL A 796 -19.61 10.28 18.58
C VAL A 796 -19.81 11.60 19.30
N ASN A 797 -18.93 12.58 19.04
CA ASN A 797 -19.01 13.91 19.66
C ASN A 797 -20.14 14.76 19.09
N HIS A 798 -20.25 14.74 17.77
CA HIS A 798 -21.20 15.54 17.06
C HIS A 798 -21.98 14.65 16.08
N VAL A 799 -23.29 14.80 16.11
CA VAL A 799 -24.20 14.14 15.16
C VAL A 799 -25.27 15.13 14.72
N ARG A 800 -25.53 15.13 13.42
CA ARG A 800 -26.62 15.90 12.84
C ARG A 800 -27.35 15.09 11.79
N CYS A 801 -28.66 15.10 11.83
CA CYS A 801 -29.53 14.42 10.87
C CYS A 801 -30.05 15.42 9.83
N PHE A 802 -29.86 15.11 8.56
CA PHE A 802 -30.38 15.87 7.43
C PHE A 802 -31.47 15.06 6.71
N SER A 803 -32.65 15.61 6.57
CA SER A 803 -33.73 15.02 5.79
C SER A 803 -33.76 15.59 4.39
N GLY A 804 -34.07 14.74 3.38
CA GLY A 804 -34.13 15.12 1.97
C GLY A 804 -32.79 15.42 1.31
N ARG A 805 -31.69 14.85 1.84
CA ARG A 805 -30.36 14.93 1.27
C ARG A 805 -29.73 13.57 1.14
N ASP A 806 -28.95 13.35 0.08
CA ASP A 806 -28.15 12.15 -0.13
C ASP A 806 -26.80 12.23 0.61
N GLU A 807 -26.01 11.19 0.52
CA GLU A 807 -24.68 11.08 1.12
C GLU A 807 -23.70 12.18 0.68
N ARG A 808 -23.91 12.78 -0.50
CA ARG A 808 -23.09 13.88 -1.05
C ARG A 808 -23.65 15.27 -0.73
N GLY A 809 -24.71 15.35 0.09
CA GLY A 809 -25.34 16.60 0.46
C GLY A 809 -26.27 17.20 -0.60
N ARG A 810 -26.53 16.51 -1.72
CA ARG A 810 -27.45 16.95 -2.76
C ARG A 810 -28.90 16.73 -2.32
N GLN A 811 -29.80 17.57 -2.83
CA GLN A 811 -31.22 17.39 -2.55
C GLN A 811 -31.74 16.05 -3.14
N ALA A 812 -32.23 15.19 -2.26
CA ALA A 812 -32.78 13.87 -2.57
C ALA A 812 -34.04 13.62 -1.69
N PRO A 813 -35.24 13.96 -2.15
CA PRO A 813 -36.47 13.79 -1.37
C PRO A 813 -36.65 12.34 -0.92
N GLY A 814 -36.98 12.14 0.36
CA GLY A 814 -37.17 10.81 0.95
C GLY A 814 -35.90 10.17 1.50
N HIS A 815 -34.75 10.79 1.31
CA HIS A 815 -33.49 10.32 1.93
C HIS A 815 -33.28 10.95 3.32
N VAL A 816 -32.64 10.19 4.19
CA VAL A 816 -32.22 10.61 5.52
C VAL A 816 -30.72 10.37 5.63
N THR A 817 -29.97 11.42 5.89
CA THR A 817 -28.52 11.33 6.07
C THR A 817 -28.14 11.77 7.47
N VAL A 818 -27.50 10.88 8.21
CA VAL A 818 -26.94 11.15 9.54
C VAL A 818 -25.45 11.37 9.40
N VAL A 819 -24.99 12.55 9.77
CA VAL A 819 -23.58 12.94 9.68
C VAL A 819 -22.99 12.92 11.08
N ILE A 820 -21.88 12.23 11.26
CA ILE A 820 -21.21 12.07 12.55
C ILE A 820 -19.79 12.61 12.51
N ALA A 821 -19.30 13.11 13.65
CA ALA A 821 -17.90 13.46 13.86
C ALA A 821 -17.44 12.86 15.19
N GLY A 822 -16.33 12.09 15.15
CA GLY A 822 -15.78 11.39 16.30
C GLY A 822 -14.64 12.13 16.99
N PHE A 823 -14.06 11.51 18.03
CA PHE A 823 -12.84 11.97 18.70
C PHE A 823 -11.59 11.63 17.84
N GLY A 824 -10.73 12.64 17.63
CA GLY A 824 -9.38 12.46 17.08
C GLY A 824 -9.20 12.97 15.66
N HIS A 825 -8.05 13.58 15.43
CA HIS A 825 -7.57 14.01 14.12
C HIS A 825 -7.16 12.78 13.31
N GLY A 826 -7.72 12.61 12.14
CA GLY A 826 -7.37 11.56 11.19
C GLY A 826 -8.46 10.50 11.05
N GLY A 827 -8.78 10.20 9.82
CA GLY A 827 -9.87 9.34 9.38
C GLY A 827 -9.86 7.88 9.83
N GLU A 828 -8.89 7.48 10.65
CA GLU A 828 -8.80 6.10 11.16
C GLU A 828 -9.96 5.78 12.11
N GLY A 829 -10.80 4.82 11.72
CA GLY A 829 -11.92 4.32 12.52
C GLY A 829 -13.24 5.09 12.37
N THR A 830 -13.28 6.26 11.71
CA THR A 830 -14.52 7.04 11.57
C THR A 830 -15.55 6.34 10.68
N GLU A 831 -15.10 5.63 9.67
CA GLU A 831 -15.99 4.90 8.78
C GLU A 831 -16.51 3.60 9.39
N ASP A 832 -15.70 2.87 10.14
CA ASP A 832 -16.18 1.75 10.93
C ASP A 832 -17.28 2.18 11.90
N LEU A 833 -17.09 3.36 12.50
CA LEU A 833 -18.10 3.97 13.36
C LEU A 833 -19.38 4.33 12.57
N CYS A 834 -19.26 4.88 11.36
CA CYS A 834 -20.39 5.14 10.47
C CYS A 834 -21.16 3.85 10.15
N ASN A 835 -20.47 2.76 9.88
CA ASN A 835 -21.09 1.47 9.59
C ASN A 835 -21.80 0.87 10.82
N GLN A 836 -21.20 0.97 12.01
CA GLN A 836 -21.82 0.55 13.25
C GLN A 836 -23.09 1.38 13.54
N VAL A 837 -23.01 2.69 13.36
CA VAL A 837 -24.14 3.62 13.50
C VAL A 837 -25.23 3.29 12.48
N TYR A 838 -24.86 3.00 11.23
CA TYR A 838 -25.81 2.63 10.19
C TYR A 838 -26.60 1.35 10.57
N ARG A 839 -25.89 0.29 11.00
CA ARG A 839 -26.54 -0.98 11.41
C ARG A 839 -27.53 -0.75 12.54
N TYR A 840 -27.10 -0.02 13.56
CA TYR A 840 -27.98 0.29 14.70
C TYR A 840 -29.19 1.13 14.28
N LEU A 841 -29.00 2.16 13.45
CA LEU A 841 -30.10 2.98 12.97
C LEU A 841 -31.02 2.21 12.01
N ALA A 842 -30.49 1.30 11.21
CA ALA A 842 -31.28 0.46 10.30
C ALA A 842 -32.26 -0.45 11.08
N GLU A 843 -31.82 -1.00 12.21
CA GLU A 843 -32.68 -1.82 13.10
C GLU A 843 -33.82 -0.98 13.74
N ASN A 844 -33.58 0.30 14.01
CA ASN A 844 -34.50 1.18 14.72
C ASN A 844 -35.27 2.14 13.81
N SER A 845 -35.06 2.11 12.50
CA SER A 845 -35.67 2.97 11.50
C SER A 845 -36.83 2.27 10.76
N SER A 846 -37.53 3.02 9.93
CA SER A 846 -38.54 2.48 9.04
C SER A 846 -37.93 1.51 8.04
N CYS A 847 -38.49 0.31 7.90
CA CYS A 847 -38.04 -0.69 6.91
C CYS A 847 -38.02 -0.14 5.46
N CYS A 848 -38.91 0.82 5.12
CA CYS A 848 -38.92 1.43 3.78
C CYS A 848 -37.64 2.25 3.48
N LEU A 849 -37.08 2.93 4.49
CA LEU A 849 -35.84 3.71 4.32
C LEU A 849 -34.64 2.80 4.09
N VAL A 850 -34.63 1.66 4.78
CA VAL A 850 -33.52 0.69 4.68
C VAL A 850 -33.62 -0.13 3.38
N ALA A 851 -34.79 -0.61 3.05
CA ALA A 851 -35.04 -1.45 1.86
C ALA A 851 -34.76 -0.70 0.54
N GLU A 852 -34.99 0.62 0.50
CA GLU A 852 -34.78 1.45 -0.68
C GLU A 852 -33.42 2.19 -0.69
N ASP A 853 -32.51 1.84 0.22
CA ASP A 853 -31.18 2.46 0.38
C ASP A 853 -31.24 4.00 0.51
N ARG A 854 -32.24 4.48 1.30
CA ARG A 854 -32.47 5.91 1.55
C ARG A 854 -31.94 6.41 2.91
N LEU A 855 -31.47 5.51 3.74
CA LEU A 855 -30.79 5.83 4.99
C LEU A 855 -29.28 5.86 4.74
N HIS A 856 -28.64 6.97 5.07
CA HIS A 856 -27.20 7.13 4.92
C HIS A 856 -26.57 7.58 6.23
N VAL A 857 -25.38 7.07 6.54
CA VAL A 857 -24.55 7.57 7.64
C VAL A 857 -23.20 7.96 7.06
N CYS A 858 -22.78 9.20 7.32
CA CYS A 858 -21.60 9.77 6.70
C CYS A 858 -20.70 10.42 7.74
N PRO A 859 -19.37 10.41 7.57
CA PRO A 859 -18.48 11.27 8.34
C PRO A 859 -18.68 12.74 7.94
N ALA A 860 -18.42 13.64 8.87
CA ALA A 860 -18.35 15.06 8.57
C ALA A 860 -17.09 15.36 7.74
N THR A 861 -17.20 16.30 6.80
CA THR A 861 -16.04 16.80 6.05
C THR A 861 -15.28 17.79 6.92
N VAL A 862 -14.04 17.48 7.28
CA VAL A 862 -13.18 18.37 8.05
C VAL A 862 -12.62 19.44 7.12
N LEU A 863 -12.86 20.70 7.49
CA LEU A 863 -12.38 21.88 6.79
C LEU A 863 -11.30 22.54 7.64
N THR A 864 -10.03 22.34 7.29
CA THR A 864 -8.91 23.00 7.97
C THR A 864 -8.85 24.46 7.55
N VAL A 865 -9.24 25.37 8.46
CA VAL A 865 -9.36 26.81 8.19
C VAL A 865 -8.01 27.49 8.41
N ASN A 866 -7.45 28.01 7.33
CA ASN A 866 -6.24 28.83 7.33
C ASN A 866 -6.63 30.31 7.23
N THR A 867 -5.98 31.18 8.00
CA THR A 867 -6.24 32.62 7.94
C THR A 867 -4.96 33.40 7.70
N ALA A 868 -5.04 34.42 6.85
CA ALA A 868 -3.98 35.41 6.70
C ALA A 868 -4.56 36.81 7.00
N VAL A 869 -4.04 37.44 8.03
CA VAL A 869 -4.54 38.72 8.58
C VAL A 869 -3.45 39.77 8.53
N THR A 870 -3.75 40.94 7.98
CA THR A 870 -2.86 42.11 8.00
C THR A 870 -3.51 43.21 8.84
N VAL A 871 -2.82 43.64 9.89
CA VAL A 871 -3.33 44.65 10.82
C VAL A 871 -2.33 45.76 11.09
N LYS A 872 -2.86 46.99 11.33
CA LYS A 872 -2.11 48.10 11.92
C LYS A 872 -2.30 48.12 13.42
N ILE A 873 -1.21 48.27 14.15
CA ILE A 873 -1.18 48.28 15.60
C ILE A 873 -0.97 49.69 16.13
N GLU A 874 -1.44 49.96 17.37
CA GLU A 874 -1.27 51.27 18.03
C GLU A 874 0.13 51.43 18.63
N ARG A 875 0.67 50.34 19.21
CA ARG A 875 1.93 50.32 19.94
C ARG A 875 2.90 49.30 19.34
N PRO A 876 3.91 49.74 18.60
CA PRO A 876 4.89 48.82 17.93
C PRO A 876 5.69 47.96 18.91
N GLU A 877 5.87 48.45 20.17
CA GLU A 877 6.64 47.68 21.17
C GLU A 877 5.95 46.37 21.57
N LEU A 878 4.63 46.28 21.38
CA LEU A 878 3.84 45.09 21.68
C LEU A 878 3.54 44.22 20.42
N ALA A 879 4.30 44.39 19.36
CA ALA A 879 4.06 43.73 18.07
C ALA A 879 3.99 42.21 18.18
N ALA A 880 4.98 41.59 18.82
CA ALA A 880 5.05 40.11 18.96
C ALA A 880 3.90 39.59 19.86
N GLU A 881 3.56 40.28 20.93
CA GLU A 881 2.46 39.91 21.82
C GLU A 881 1.10 40.01 21.09
N THR A 882 0.91 41.10 20.31
CA THR A 882 -0.30 41.30 19.53
C THR A 882 -0.48 40.23 18.46
N GLN A 883 0.62 39.88 17.78
CA GLN A 883 0.61 38.80 16.76
C GLN A 883 0.20 37.46 17.37
N GLN A 884 0.79 37.09 18.51
CA GLN A 884 0.44 35.86 19.22
C GLN A 884 -0.99 35.89 19.77
N ALA A 885 -1.45 37.05 20.28
CA ALA A 885 -2.80 37.21 20.80
C ALA A 885 -3.84 37.02 19.70
N ILE A 886 -3.61 37.56 18.50
CA ILE A 886 -4.51 37.41 17.36
C ILE A 886 -4.55 35.91 16.95
N ALA A 887 -3.38 35.29 16.81
CA ALA A 887 -3.29 33.87 16.40
C ALA A 887 -4.03 32.95 17.40
N ARG A 888 -3.77 33.11 18.70
CA ARG A 888 -4.47 32.34 19.75
C ARG A 888 -5.98 32.59 19.77
N ARG A 889 -6.39 33.81 19.51
CA ARG A 889 -7.81 34.16 19.52
C ARG A 889 -8.55 33.59 18.32
N LEU A 890 -7.88 33.51 17.16
CA LEU A 890 -8.40 32.86 15.96
C LEU A 890 -8.48 31.35 16.18
N GLU A 891 -7.43 30.75 16.73
CA GLU A 891 -7.41 29.34 17.10
C GLU A 891 -8.55 29.01 18.08
N THR A 892 -8.70 29.80 19.15
CA THR A 892 -9.78 29.63 20.12
C THR A 892 -11.16 29.80 19.48
N LEU A 893 -11.35 30.78 18.62
CA LEU A 893 -12.61 30.99 17.90
C LEU A 893 -12.99 29.78 17.09
N ILE A 894 -12.06 29.23 16.34
CA ILE A 894 -12.30 28.08 15.45
C ILE A 894 -12.53 26.81 16.27
N GLN A 895 -11.73 26.55 17.31
CA GLN A 895 -11.90 25.42 18.21
C GLN A 895 -13.19 25.50 19.05
N GLU A 896 -13.58 26.67 19.50
CA GLU A 896 -14.88 26.84 20.17
C GLU A 896 -16.06 26.71 19.22
N THR A 897 -15.87 27.10 17.97
CA THR A 897 -16.86 26.91 16.91
C THR A 897 -17.16 25.44 16.69
N TRP A 898 -16.12 24.60 16.64
CA TRP A 898 -16.23 23.13 16.56
C TRP A 898 -17.13 22.57 17.68
N LYS A 899 -16.98 23.06 18.91
CA LYS A 899 -17.73 22.55 20.07
C LYS A 899 -19.18 23.06 20.15
N LYS A 900 -19.47 24.21 19.58
CA LYS A 900 -20.75 24.94 19.78
C LYS A 900 -21.64 24.97 18.54
N ARG A 901 -21.10 24.72 17.34
CA ARG A 901 -21.87 24.78 16.10
C ARG A 901 -22.27 23.40 15.61
N PRO A 902 -23.49 23.26 15.12
CA PRO A 902 -23.92 22.02 14.48
C PRO A 902 -23.19 21.85 13.14
N ILE A 903 -22.98 20.58 12.76
CA ILE A 903 -22.38 20.19 11.47
C ILE A 903 -23.10 20.91 10.32
N GLY A 904 -22.31 21.44 9.35
CA GLY A 904 -22.84 22.14 8.18
C GLY A 904 -23.12 23.65 8.41
N GLU A 905 -22.83 24.17 9.59
CA GLU A 905 -22.77 25.61 9.82
C GLU A 905 -21.35 26.12 9.70
N GLN A 906 -21.10 26.92 8.68
CA GLN A 906 -19.77 27.45 8.39
C GLN A 906 -19.37 28.62 9.26
N LEU A 907 -18.06 28.82 9.43
CA LEU A 907 -17.49 29.99 10.06
C LEU A 907 -17.76 31.24 9.18
N ARG A 908 -18.34 32.29 9.74
CA ARG A 908 -18.61 33.50 8.99
C ARG A 908 -17.42 34.46 9.03
N LEU A 909 -17.06 35.02 7.89
CA LEU A 909 -15.96 35.99 7.78
C LEU A 909 -16.07 37.11 8.80
N GLY A 910 -17.28 37.58 9.10
CA GLY A 910 -17.55 38.63 10.12
C GLY A 910 -17.15 38.24 11.53
N GLU A 911 -17.15 36.97 11.88
CA GLU A 911 -16.71 36.50 13.21
C GLU A 911 -15.18 36.52 13.31
N VAL A 912 -14.48 36.14 12.23
CA VAL A 912 -13.03 36.27 12.14
C VAL A 912 -12.64 37.74 12.24
N TRP A 913 -13.34 38.63 11.54
CA TRP A 913 -13.14 40.08 11.64
C TRP A 913 -13.36 40.58 13.05
N SER A 914 -14.42 40.16 13.73
CA SER A 914 -14.72 40.57 15.11
C SER A 914 -13.65 40.09 16.08
N ALA A 915 -13.20 38.84 15.95
CA ALA A 915 -12.15 38.28 16.79
C ALA A 915 -10.84 39.04 16.67
N VAL A 916 -10.47 39.44 15.45
CA VAL A 916 -9.25 40.24 15.21
C VAL A 916 -9.41 41.65 15.71
N ARG A 917 -10.55 42.30 15.44
CA ARG A 917 -10.84 43.68 15.87
C ARG A 917 -10.85 43.83 17.39
N ASP A 918 -11.41 42.84 18.08
CA ASP A 918 -11.57 42.90 19.54
C ASP A 918 -10.27 42.51 20.28
N THR A 919 -9.16 42.29 19.54
CA THR A 919 -7.85 42.03 20.13
C THR A 919 -7.21 43.36 20.56
N PRO A 920 -6.69 43.46 21.79
CA PRO A 920 -6.00 44.65 22.26
C PRO A 920 -4.85 45.08 21.35
N ASN A 921 -4.60 46.39 21.22
CA ASN A 921 -3.55 46.98 20.40
C ASN A 921 -3.78 46.94 18.87
N VAL A 922 -4.89 46.36 18.37
CA VAL A 922 -5.27 46.43 16.97
C VAL A 922 -5.97 47.75 16.69
N ARG A 923 -5.40 48.57 15.80
CA ARG A 923 -5.98 49.87 15.39
C ARG A 923 -6.85 49.74 14.14
N LEU A 924 -6.37 49.02 13.15
CA LEU A 924 -7.05 48.86 11.86
C LEU A 924 -6.75 47.49 11.24
N ILE A 925 -7.76 46.83 10.71
CA ILE A 925 -7.59 45.61 9.92
C ILE A 925 -7.55 46.03 8.46
N GLU A 926 -6.44 45.74 7.77
CA GLU A 926 -6.27 46.06 6.36
C GLU A 926 -6.77 44.90 5.45
N ARG A 927 -6.50 43.67 5.85
CA ARG A 927 -6.88 42.53 5.06
C ARG A 927 -7.13 41.30 5.95
N VAL A 928 -8.15 40.52 5.61
CA VAL A 928 -8.43 39.23 6.18
C VAL A 928 -8.72 38.29 4.99
N LEU A 929 -7.93 37.24 4.89
CA LEU A 929 -8.17 36.13 3.98
C LEU A 929 -8.48 34.91 4.83
N VAL A 930 -9.50 34.16 4.44
CA VAL A 930 -9.88 32.90 5.08
C VAL A 930 -10.02 31.86 3.98
N GLU A 931 -9.21 30.84 4.06
CA GLU A 931 -9.22 29.71 3.13
C GLU A 931 -9.40 28.42 3.93
N ALA A 932 -10.18 27.49 3.41
CA ALA A 932 -10.30 26.16 3.97
C ALA A 932 -9.60 25.15 3.05
N SER A 933 -8.78 24.30 3.64
CA SER A 933 -8.27 23.10 2.97
C SER A 933 -9.07 21.89 3.44
N TYR A 934 -9.40 21.00 2.52
CA TYR A 934 -10.11 19.76 2.81
C TYR A 934 -9.55 18.64 1.93
N ASP A 935 -9.68 17.42 2.41
CA ASP A 935 -9.29 16.23 1.65
C ASP A 935 -10.46 15.75 0.79
N GLU A 936 -10.24 15.58 -0.50
CA GLU A 936 -11.16 14.92 -1.42
C GLU A 936 -10.39 13.86 -2.19
N ASP A 937 -10.68 12.61 -1.93
CA ASP A 937 -10.05 11.44 -2.55
C ASP A 937 -8.52 11.38 -2.38
N GLY A 938 -8.01 11.74 -1.19
CA GLY A 938 -6.58 11.73 -0.89
C GLY A 938 -5.80 12.91 -1.50
N ARG A 939 -6.50 13.96 -1.96
CA ARG A 939 -5.91 15.19 -2.47
C ARG A 939 -6.42 16.38 -1.68
N GLN A 940 -5.50 17.16 -1.12
CA GLN A 940 -5.85 18.41 -0.49
C GLN A 940 -6.32 19.42 -1.53
N LYS A 941 -7.55 19.91 -1.35
CA LYS A 941 -8.14 21.00 -2.13
C LYS A 941 -8.29 22.24 -1.28
N LEU A 942 -8.20 23.41 -1.91
CA LEU A 942 -8.45 24.69 -1.28
C LEU A 942 -9.80 25.25 -1.74
N ALA A 943 -10.58 25.74 -0.80
CA ALA A 943 -11.84 26.43 -1.07
C ALA A 943 -11.91 27.76 -0.32
N ALA A 944 -12.46 28.77 -0.95
CA ALA A 944 -12.81 30.02 -0.26
C ALA A 944 -14.10 29.81 0.54
N LEU A 945 -14.11 30.19 1.82
CA LEU A 945 -15.25 30.01 2.73
C LEU A 945 -16.44 30.99 2.46
N GLU A 946 -16.52 31.58 1.28
CA GLU A 946 -17.54 32.59 0.98
C GLU A 946 -18.94 32.02 0.64
N ALA A 947 -19.05 30.73 0.32
CA ALA A 947 -20.29 30.08 -0.09
C ALA A 947 -20.82 29.08 0.94
N GLU A 948 -21.88 29.41 1.65
CA GLU A 948 -22.56 28.52 2.62
C GLU A 948 -23.07 27.19 2.03
N SER A 949 -23.09 27.04 0.70
CA SER A 949 -23.70 25.89 0.02
C SER A 949 -22.73 24.73 -0.32
N ASP A 950 -21.42 24.97 -0.32
CA ASP A 950 -20.48 24.02 -0.90
C ASP A 950 -20.12 22.85 0.02
N PHE A 951 -20.29 23.01 1.33
CA PHE A 951 -19.97 21.98 2.32
C PHE A 951 -21.11 21.71 3.30
N PRO A 952 -22.22 21.07 2.86
CA PRO A 952 -23.38 20.83 3.71
C PRO A 952 -23.09 19.98 4.94
N TYR A 953 -22.00 19.22 4.94
CA TYR A 953 -21.55 18.33 6.00
C TYR A 953 -20.21 18.77 6.61
N GLY A 954 -19.82 20.04 6.37
CA GLY A 954 -18.54 20.60 6.80
C GLY A 954 -18.48 20.88 8.30
N VAL A 955 -17.29 20.69 8.86
CA VAL A 955 -16.91 21.07 10.22
C VAL A 955 -15.56 21.78 10.17
N ALA A 956 -15.47 22.99 10.73
CA ALA A 956 -14.26 23.79 10.68
C ALA A 956 -13.26 23.35 11.76
N GLU A 957 -12.01 23.15 11.38
CA GLU A 957 -10.87 22.90 12.24
C GLU A 957 -9.82 24.00 12.12
N SER A 958 -9.08 24.28 13.18
CA SER A 958 -8.04 25.30 13.18
C SER A 958 -6.80 24.83 12.43
N GLY A 959 -6.40 25.59 11.40
CA GLY A 959 -5.19 25.38 10.61
C GLY A 959 -4.09 26.39 10.93
N MET A 960 -3.45 26.93 9.90
CA MET A 960 -2.37 27.92 10.04
C MET A 960 -2.94 29.35 10.07
N HIS A 961 -2.51 30.17 11.05
CA HIS A 961 -2.91 31.57 11.20
C HIS A 961 -1.70 32.50 10.99
N LEU A 962 -1.61 33.08 9.80
CA LEU A 962 -0.57 34.01 9.45
C LEU A 962 -1.03 35.43 9.82
N VAL A 963 -0.30 36.11 10.71
CA VAL A 963 -0.59 37.47 11.13
C VAL A 963 0.57 38.37 10.70
N SER A 964 0.30 39.33 9.81
CA SER A 964 1.24 40.33 9.34
C SER A 964 0.90 41.69 9.97
N LEU A 965 1.89 42.38 10.51
CA LEU A 965 1.78 43.70 11.08
C LEU A 965 2.30 44.74 10.08
N SER A 966 1.51 45.75 9.75
CA SER A 966 1.86 46.84 8.84
C SER A 966 2.02 48.18 9.59
#